data_bcc8ea196b914f03246dabb9425a18b7
#
_entry.id   bcc8ea196b914f03246dabb9425a18b7
#
_cell.length_a   1.000
_cell.length_b   1.000
_cell.length_c   1.000
_cell.angle_alpha   90.00
_cell.angle_beta   90.00
_cell.angle_gamma   90.00
#
_symmetry.space_group_name_H-M   'P 1'
#
loop_
_entity.id
_entity.type
_entity.pdbx_description
1 polymer ?
#
loop_
_entity_poly.entity_id
_entity_poly.type
_entity_poly.pdbx_seq_one_letter_code
_entity_poly.pdbx_strand_id
1 'polypeptide(L)'
;MTYYSNSLRPLWRPVHSHLRAAASGTIRRPDAVFPLSARYSSSKAAVSDLERRIAAIPISRFRNFCIVAHIDHGKSTLSDRLLEITGTISPSNSNKQILDTLEVERERGITVKAQTCSMIYNHDGLDYLLHLVDTPGHVDFRAEVTRSYASCGGALLLVDASQGIQAQTVANFYLAFAEGLKILPVINKIDMTAADVPRVLEQLETTFELDSKTAIGVSAKTGLNVKSLLPAIVETMPAPKGDESKPLRMLLVDSWYDSFRGVVCLVRLFDGTVRAGDSIVSFATGNKYTVGEVGIRYPTQVPQTVLRAGQVGYVFFNPGMKKIQDAKIGDTFTTVGSEDVVEPYPGFEEPKPMVFVAAFPTDPGDYGRLSDHINQLVLNDRSVTLSKDHSEALGAGWRIGFLGSLHCSVFQDRLRQEHGSSVIITEPAVQTKVVWRDGEESVIQNPAEFPDADTPAARAATFYEPYVLATMTIPEEYLGRAIELCEANRGEQESIEFFHGQQVILKYRIPTAQLVDDLFGKLKGATKGYATLDYEDAGWRESRLVKLQLLVNKQPVDAIARVVHLSQVERLGRQWVTRFKEHVQRQMFEVVIQAAVGKRIIARETIKPFRKDVLAKLHASDITRRRKLLEKQKEGRKRLTSRSIGNVVIEQEAFQRFLSK
;
A
#
# COMPACT_ATOMS: atom_id res chain seq x y z
N MET A 1 51.44 44.24 17.70
CA MET A 1 52.72 43.52 17.62
C MET A 1 52.45 42.28 16.81
N THR A 2 52.72 42.36 15.53
CA THR A 2 53.85 41.89 14.73
C THR A 2 53.76 40.38 14.42
N TYR A 3 53.38 40.12 13.14
CA TYR A 3 54.10 39.38 12.08
C TYR A 3 54.28 37.83 12.34
N TYR A 4 54.03 36.92 11.42
CA TYR A 4 54.51 36.68 10.07
C TYR A 4 53.66 35.67 9.28
N SER A 5 53.49 35.93 8.06
CA SER A 5 53.23 35.23 6.85
C SER A 5 54.11 33.99 6.57
N ASN A 6 53.56 33.02 5.85
CA ASN A 6 54.21 32.46 4.64
C ASN A 6 53.30 31.45 3.91
N SER A 7 52.99 31.83 2.76
CA SER A 7 52.77 31.30 1.43
C SER A 7 53.53 30.00 1.07
N LEU A 8 52.85 29.07 0.40
CA LEU A 8 53.44 28.21 -0.64
C LEU A 8 52.29 27.67 -1.55
N ARG A 9 52.28 28.17 -2.80
CA ARG A 9 51.66 27.53 -3.96
C ARG A 9 52.66 26.59 -4.62
N PRO A 10 52.23 25.54 -5.31
CA PRO A 10 52.96 25.03 -6.45
C PRO A 10 52.16 25.18 -7.77
N LEU A 11 52.90 25.66 -8.71
CA LEU A 11 52.68 25.79 -10.14
C LEU A 11 52.52 24.46 -10.85
N TRP A 12 51.57 24.41 -11.79
CA TRP A 12 51.65 23.46 -12.90
C TRP A 12 51.53 24.23 -14.21
N ARG A 13 52.55 24.10 -15.07
CA ARG A 13 52.63 24.59 -16.45
C ARG A 13 52.17 23.47 -17.42
N PRO A 14 51.60 23.84 -18.60
CA PRO A 14 51.25 22.88 -19.64
C PRO A 14 52.44 22.59 -20.56
N VAL A 15 52.51 21.34 -21.04
CA VAL A 15 53.45 20.90 -22.08
C VAL A 15 52.73 20.88 -23.40
N HIS A 16 53.15 21.71 -24.35
CA HIS A 16 52.89 21.60 -25.77
C HIS A 16 53.93 20.68 -26.41
N SER A 17 53.52 19.71 -27.24
CA SER A 17 54.36 19.20 -28.31
C SER A 17 53.55 18.89 -29.54
N HIS A 18 54.03 19.46 -30.65
CA HIS A 18 53.58 19.31 -32.02
C HIS A 18 53.76 17.89 -32.56
N LEU A 19 52.82 17.45 -33.44
CA LEU A 19 53.17 16.69 -34.65
C LEU A 19 52.09 16.92 -35.72
N ARG A 20 52.53 17.50 -36.86
CA ARG A 20 51.80 17.56 -38.13
C ARG A 20 52.01 16.22 -38.88
N ALA A 21 50.97 15.69 -39.48
CA ALA A 21 51.06 15.09 -40.81
C ALA A 21 49.65 14.88 -41.41
N ALA A 22 49.57 15.21 -42.67
CA ALA A 22 48.39 15.24 -43.50
C ALA A 22 47.92 13.83 -43.94
N ALA A 23 46.59 13.68 -44.08
CA ALA A 23 46.01 12.82 -45.11
C ALA A 23 44.58 13.28 -45.41
N SER A 24 44.35 13.73 -46.62
CA SER A 24 43.08 14.02 -47.23
C SER A 24 42.24 12.77 -47.40
N GLY A 25 41.07 12.76 -46.78
CA GLY A 25 40.05 11.74 -47.00
C GLY A 25 38.67 12.37 -46.86
N THR A 26 38.02 12.64 -47.98
CA THR A 26 36.65 13.12 -48.08
C THR A 26 35.68 12.09 -47.52
N ILE A 27 35.24 12.25 -46.26
CA ILE A 27 34.12 11.51 -45.72
C ILE A 27 32.84 12.31 -46.02
N ARG A 28 32.03 11.77 -46.94
CA ARG A 28 30.64 12.23 -47.14
C ARG A 28 29.88 12.07 -45.86
N ARG A 29 29.34 13.17 -45.32
CA ARG A 29 28.30 13.17 -44.28
C ARG A 29 27.01 12.64 -44.91
N PRO A 30 26.30 11.71 -44.30
CA PRO A 30 24.91 11.50 -44.62
C PRO A 30 24.10 12.59 -43.90
N ASP A 31 23.67 13.60 -44.65
CA ASP A 31 22.62 14.55 -44.20
C ASP A 31 21.29 13.80 -44.19
N ALA A 32 20.92 13.29 -43.04
CA ALA A 32 19.54 12.96 -42.68
C ALA A 32 19.22 13.62 -41.33
N VAL A 33 19.17 14.95 -41.36
CA VAL A 33 18.47 15.70 -40.33
C VAL A 33 16.98 15.49 -40.59
N PHE A 34 16.40 14.49 -39.91
CA PHE A 34 14.96 14.40 -39.80
C PHE A 34 14.49 15.58 -38.95
N PRO A 35 13.63 16.47 -39.44
CA PRO A 35 13.20 17.61 -38.67
C PRO A 35 12.36 17.14 -37.47
N LEU A 36 12.79 17.52 -36.28
CA LEU A 36 12.04 17.33 -35.02
C LEU A 36 10.58 17.83 -35.12
N SER A 37 10.31 18.77 -36.03
CA SER A 37 8.98 19.30 -36.35
C SER A 37 8.03 18.25 -36.96
N ALA A 38 8.53 17.24 -37.70
CA ALA A 38 7.69 16.23 -38.32
C ALA A 38 7.14 15.21 -37.29
N ARG A 39 7.89 14.92 -36.22
CA ARG A 39 7.41 14.06 -35.12
C ARG A 39 6.38 14.79 -34.25
N TYR A 40 6.53 16.09 -34.04
CA TYR A 40 5.56 16.90 -33.28
C TYR A 40 4.25 17.15 -34.06
N SER A 41 4.31 17.27 -35.39
CA SER A 41 3.10 17.43 -36.22
C SER A 41 2.33 16.13 -36.39
N SER A 42 3.00 14.97 -36.47
CA SER A 42 2.33 13.68 -36.55
C SER A 42 1.63 13.29 -35.23
N SER A 43 2.19 13.64 -34.09
CA SER A 43 1.55 13.39 -32.79
C SER A 43 0.32 14.26 -32.57
N LYS A 44 0.37 15.57 -32.93
CA LYS A 44 -0.80 16.46 -32.86
C LYS A 44 -1.92 16.03 -33.81
N ALA A 45 -1.59 15.58 -35.02
CA ALA A 45 -2.58 15.08 -35.97
C ALA A 45 -3.26 13.79 -35.47
N ALA A 46 -2.51 12.86 -34.87
CA ALA A 46 -3.05 11.63 -34.29
C ALA A 46 -3.95 11.91 -33.07
N VAL A 47 -3.58 12.86 -32.20
CA VAL A 47 -4.41 13.28 -31.07
C VAL A 47 -5.71 13.93 -31.56
N SER A 48 -5.66 14.78 -32.57
CA SER A 48 -6.88 15.40 -33.15
C SER A 48 -7.81 14.39 -33.83
N ASP A 49 -7.28 13.28 -34.35
CA ASP A 49 -8.08 12.22 -34.95
C ASP A 49 -8.77 11.37 -33.88
N LEU A 50 -8.07 10.99 -32.82
CA LEU A 50 -8.62 10.30 -31.65
C LEU A 50 -9.75 11.12 -31.02
N GLU A 51 -9.54 12.42 -30.84
CA GLU A 51 -10.53 13.32 -30.28
C GLU A 51 -11.79 13.38 -31.13
N ARG A 52 -11.66 13.50 -32.45
CA ARG A 52 -12.80 13.49 -33.38
C ARG A 52 -13.57 12.18 -33.32
N ARG A 53 -12.90 11.04 -33.26
CA ARG A 53 -13.54 9.73 -33.09
C ARG A 53 -14.32 9.65 -31.80
N ILE A 54 -13.74 10.06 -30.66
CA ILE A 54 -14.40 10.06 -29.35
C ILE A 54 -15.63 10.99 -29.37
N ALA A 55 -15.50 12.18 -29.98
CA ALA A 55 -16.58 13.15 -30.08
C ALA A 55 -17.77 12.62 -30.89
N ALA A 56 -17.55 11.75 -31.87
CA ALA A 56 -18.59 11.14 -32.69
C ALA A 56 -19.35 9.99 -32.01
N ILE A 57 -18.83 9.43 -30.89
CA ILE A 57 -19.45 8.31 -30.20
C ILE A 57 -20.56 8.83 -29.26
N PRO A 58 -21.83 8.45 -29.40
CA PRO A 58 -22.87 8.85 -28.46
C PRO A 58 -22.76 8.10 -27.13
N ILE A 59 -23.34 8.67 -26.06
CA ILE A 59 -23.33 8.10 -24.71
C ILE A 59 -23.87 6.66 -24.64
N SER A 60 -24.84 6.31 -25.49
CA SER A 60 -25.38 4.95 -25.56
C SER A 60 -24.35 3.89 -25.96
N ARG A 61 -23.25 4.30 -26.56
CA ARG A 61 -22.11 3.45 -26.95
C ARG A 61 -20.90 3.57 -26.02
N PHE A 62 -21.06 4.14 -24.84
CA PHE A 62 -20.04 4.09 -23.79
C PHE A 62 -20.24 2.86 -22.91
N ARG A 63 -19.14 2.26 -22.45
CA ARG A 63 -19.14 1.14 -21.48
C ARG A 63 -18.04 1.38 -20.44
N ASN A 64 -18.47 1.62 -19.22
CA ASN A 64 -17.56 1.81 -18.09
C ASN A 64 -17.60 0.53 -17.25
N PHE A 65 -16.48 -0.15 -17.12
CA PHE A 65 -16.39 -1.42 -16.41
C PHE A 65 -15.06 -1.58 -15.67
N CYS A 66 -15.06 -2.41 -14.64
CA CYS A 66 -13.88 -2.81 -13.89
C CYS A 66 -13.62 -4.32 -13.99
N ILE A 67 -12.45 -4.74 -13.53
CA ILE A 67 -12.12 -6.16 -13.40
C ILE A 67 -12.02 -6.51 -11.92
N VAL A 68 -12.91 -7.38 -11.47
CA VAL A 68 -12.97 -7.92 -10.11
C VAL A 68 -12.28 -9.28 -10.11
N ALA A 69 -11.22 -9.42 -9.34
CA ALA A 69 -10.44 -10.66 -9.31
C ALA A 69 -9.75 -10.86 -7.95
N HIS A 70 -9.48 -12.12 -7.62
CA HIS A 70 -8.51 -12.44 -6.59
C HIS A 70 -7.08 -12.17 -7.07
N ILE A 71 -6.14 -12.04 -6.13
CA ILE A 71 -4.71 -11.94 -6.42
C ILE A 71 -4.28 -13.15 -7.27
N ASP A 72 -3.41 -12.94 -8.24
CA ASP A 72 -2.88 -13.96 -9.17
C ASP A 72 -3.92 -14.63 -10.11
N HIS A 73 -5.18 -14.20 -10.15
CA HIS A 73 -6.15 -14.70 -11.14
C HIS A 73 -5.92 -14.17 -12.56
N GLY A 74 -4.95 -13.25 -12.75
CA GLY A 74 -4.52 -12.75 -14.05
C GLY A 74 -5.21 -11.47 -14.52
N LYS A 75 -5.66 -10.64 -13.59
CA LYS A 75 -6.33 -9.35 -13.83
C LYS A 75 -5.50 -8.42 -14.73
N SER A 76 -4.28 -8.05 -14.33
CA SER A 76 -3.41 -7.12 -15.07
C SER A 76 -3.01 -7.69 -16.45
N THR A 77 -2.84 -9.02 -16.55
CA THR A 77 -2.59 -9.70 -17.83
C THR A 77 -3.79 -9.58 -18.77
N LEU A 78 -5.02 -9.69 -18.24
CA LEU A 78 -6.22 -9.53 -19.04
C LEU A 78 -6.39 -8.09 -19.49
N SER A 79 -6.14 -7.11 -18.61
CA SER A 79 -6.15 -5.68 -18.92
C SER A 79 -5.21 -5.36 -20.08
N ASP A 80 -3.95 -5.84 -20.05
CA ASP A 80 -2.98 -5.65 -21.12
C ASP A 80 -3.49 -6.24 -22.46
N ARG A 81 -4.09 -7.44 -22.43
CA ARG A 81 -4.63 -8.07 -23.65
C ARG A 81 -5.80 -7.30 -24.25
N LEU A 82 -6.69 -6.75 -23.43
CA LEU A 82 -7.77 -5.90 -23.92
C LEU A 82 -7.23 -4.63 -24.59
N LEU A 83 -6.20 -4.00 -24.01
CA LEU A 83 -5.54 -2.83 -24.59
C LEU A 83 -4.82 -3.15 -25.91
N GLU A 84 -4.19 -4.33 -26.03
CA GLU A 84 -3.55 -4.78 -27.27
C GLU A 84 -4.58 -5.07 -28.38
N ILE A 85 -5.68 -5.78 -28.06
CA ILE A 85 -6.70 -6.16 -29.04
C ILE A 85 -7.45 -4.93 -29.56
N THR A 86 -7.66 -3.92 -28.73
CA THR A 86 -8.31 -2.65 -29.14
C THR A 86 -7.34 -1.71 -29.89
N GLY A 87 -6.04 -2.08 -29.99
CA GLY A 87 -5.03 -1.24 -30.65
C GLY A 87 -4.66 0.01 -29.84
N THR A 88 -5.08 0.10 -28.57
CA THR A 88 -4.70 1.20 -27.67
C THR A 88 -3.20 1.19 -27.39
N ILE A 89 -2.60 0.00 -27.34
CA ILE A 89 -1.16 -0.23 -27.25
C ILE A 89 -0.70 -1.16 -28.38
N SER A 90 0.53 -0.96 -28.85
CA SER A 90 1.12 -1.85 -29.84
C SER A 90 1.47 -3.20 -29.23
N PRO A 91 1.14 -4.34 -29.85
CA PRO A 91 1.53 -5.65 -29.37
C PRO A 91 3.06 -5.76 -29.23
N SER A 92 3.55 -6.09 -28.06
CA SER A 92 4.98 -6.29 -27.79
C SER A 92 5.18 -7.31 -26.67
N ASN A 93 6.22 -8.15 -26.80
CA ASN A 93 6.63 -9.06 -25.73
C ASN A 93 7.12 -8.34 -24.47
N SER A 94 7.39 -7.03 -24.56
CA SER A 94 7.74 -6.17 -23.42
C SER A 94 6.52 -5.57 -22.71
N ASN A 95 5.32 -5.72 -23.28
CA ASN A 95 4.07 -5.27 -22.64
C ASN A 95 3.74 -6.22 -21.49
N LYS A 96 4.17 -5.85 -20.30
CA LYS A 96 3.81 -6.58 -19.07
C LYS A 96 3.34 -5.56 -18.06
N GLN A 97 2.09 -5.71 -17.63
CA GLN A 97 1.50 -4.91 -16.55
C GLN A 97 1.63 -3.40 -16.82
N ILE A 98 1.13 -2.94 -17.99
CA ILE A 98 1.24 -1.53 -18.40
C ILE A 98 0.46 -0.60 -17.46
N LEU A 99 -0.66 -1.08 -16.93
CA LEU A 99 -1.45 -0.34 -15.96
C LEU A 99 -0.83 -0.36 -14.56
N ASP A 100 -0.01 -1.33 -14.22
CA ASP A 100 0.75 -1.36 -12.96
C ASP A 100 1.95 -0.39 -13.09
N THR A 101 1.74 0.87 -12.74
CA THR A 101 2.72 1.95 -12.97
C THR A 101 3.83 2.00 -11.92
N LEU A 102 3.58 1.48 -10.73
CA LEU A 102 4.55 1.45 -9.63
C LEU A 102 5.48 0.24 -9.77
N GLU A 103 6.76 0.43 -9.45
CA GLU A 103 7.74 -0.66 -9.46
C GLU A 103 7.37 -1.75 -8.45
N VAL A 104 6.90 -1.37 -7.27
CA VAL A 104 6.44 -2.30 -6.23
C VAL A 104 5.26 -3.17 -6.67
N GLU A 105 4.37 -2.66 -7.53
CA GLU A 105 3.26 -3.44 -8.11
C GLU A 105 3.79 -4.58 -8.98
N ARG A 106 4.76 -4.27 -9.84
CA ARG A 106 5.40 -5.26 -10.75
C ARG A 106 6.24 -6.29 -10.01
N GLU A 107 6.99 -5.86 -8.98
CA GLU A 107 7.81 -6.77 -8.17
C GLU A 107 6.96 -7.74 -7.35
N ARG A 108 5.86 -7.26 -6.78
CA ARG A 108 4.98 -8.06 -5.92
C ARG A 108 3.86 -8.78 -6.68
N GLY A 109 3.64 -8.43 -7.95
CA GLY A 109 2.56 -8.97 -8.77
C GLY A 109 1.16 -8.57 -8.30
N ILE A 110 1.02 -7.45 -7.59
CA ILE A 110 -0.25 -6.96 -7.05
C ILE A 110 -0.52 -5.54 -7.53
N THR A 111 -1.76 -5.23 -7.89
CA THR A 111 -2.20 -3.86 -8.12
C THR A 111 -2.50 -3.21 -6.77
N VAL A 112 -1.91 -2.05 -6.52
CA VAL A 112 -2.05 -1.26 -5.30
C VAL A 112 -2.98 -0.08 -5.54
N LYS A 113 -2.77 0.65 -6.63
CA LYS A 113 -3.56 1.83 -6.99
C LYS A 113 -4.43 1.54 -8.21
N ALA A 114 -5.72 1.89 -8.13
CA ALA A 114 -6.62 1.77 -9.26
C ALA A 114 -6.13 2.63 -10.44
N GLN A 115 -6.05 2.02 -11.62
CA GLN A 115 -5.67 2.69 -12.84
C GLN A 115 -6.82 2.66 -13.85
N THR A 116 -6.96 3.72 -14.62
CA THR A 116 -8.02 3.84 -15.60
C THR A 116 -7.46 3.97 -17.00
N CYS A 117 -8.09 3.34 -17.97
CA CYS A 117 -7.73 3.49 -19.37
C CYS A 117 -8.97 3.47 -20.25
N SER A 118 -9.07 4.44 -21.14
CA SER A 118 -10.07 4.45 -22.21
C SER A 118 -9.53 3.74 -23.44
N MET A 119 -10.41 3.06 -24.18
CA MET A 119 -10.09 2.38 -25.42
C MET A 119 -11.26 2.49 -26.40
N ILE A 120 -11.00 2.47 -27.69
CA ILE A 120 -12.05 2.45 -28.71
C ILE A 120 -12.09 1.07 -29.32
N TYR A 121 -13.28 0.48 -29.34
CA TYR A 121 -13.54 -0.82 -29.96
C TYR A 121 -14.60 -0.69 -31.04
N ASN A 122 -14.31 -1.22 -32.24
CA ASN A 122 -15.28 -1.26 -33.34
C ASN A 122 -16.05 -2.58 -33.30
N HIS A 123 -17.36 -2.49 -33.09
CA HIS A 123 -18.30 -3.61 -33.10
C HIS A 123 -19.37 -3.36 -34.16
N ASP A 124 -19.48 -4.26 -35.12
CA ASP A 124 -20.42 -4.19 -36.27
C ASP A 124 -20.39 -2.85 -37.02
N GLY A 125 -19.15 -2.34 -37.24
CA GLY A 125 -18.94 -1.08 -37.95
C GLY A 125 -19.22 0.18 -37.12
N LEU A 126 -19.58 0.05 -35.85
CA LEU A 126 -19.82 1.14 -34.91
C LEU A 126 -18.71 1.23 -33.88
N ASP A 127 -18.20 2.43 -33.66
CA ASP A 127 -17.22 2.67 -32.60
C ASP A 127 -17.90 2.77 -31.23
N TYR A 128 -17.34 2.05 -30.24
CA TYR A 128 -17.69 2.09 -28.82
C TYR A 128 -16.54 2.67 -28.01
N LEU A 129 -16.83 3.53 -27.04
CA LEU A 129 -15.85 3.99 -26.06
C LEU A 129 -15.93 3.09 -24.82
N LEU A 130 -14.88 2.30 -24.61
CA LEU A 130 -14.75 1.42 -23.46
C LEU A 130 -13.85 2.11 -22.43
N HIS A 131 -14.29 2.17 -21.19
CA HIS A 131 -13.51 2.70 -20.08
C HIS A 131 -13.25 1.58 -19.07
N LEU A 132 -12.01 1.13 -19.01
CA LEU A 132 -11.54 0.10 -18.09
C LEU A 132 -11.00 0.74 -16.82
N VAL A 133 -11.41 0.23 -15.68
CA VAL A 133 -10.82 0.53 -14.37
C VAL A 133 -10.18 -0.75 -13.84
N ASP A 134 -8.85 -0.75 -13.75
CA ASP A 134 -8.10 -1.83 -13.14
C ASP A 134 -8.03 -1.61 -11.63
N THR A 135 -8.69 -2.48 -10.85
CA THR A 135 -8.87 -2.31 -9.41
C THR A 135 -7.92 -3.19 -8.61
N PRO A 136 -7.46 -2.77 -7.41
CA PRO A 136 -6.75 -3.66 -6.50
C PRO A 136 -7.59 -4.90 -6.14
N GLY A 137 -6.90 -6.02 -5.87
CA GLY A 137 -7.57 -7.25 -5.42
C GLY A 137 -7.52 -7.50 -3.91
N HIS A 138 -6.61 -6.83 -3.19
CA HIS A 138 -6.33 -7.10 -1.78
C HIS A 138 -7.23 -6.29 -0.84
N VAL A 139 -7.61 -6.90 0.30
CA VAL A 139 -8.50 -6.30 1.30
C VAL A 139 -7.99 -4.96 1.87
N ASP A 140 -6.67 -4.81 2.06
CA ASP A 140 -6.08 -3.55 2.54
C ASP A 140 -6.42 -2.35 1.63
N PHE A 141 -6.75 -2.59 0.36
CA PHE A 141 -7.09 -1.55 -0.62
C PHE A 141 -8.59 -1.48 -0.94
N ARG A 142 -9.45 -2.03 -0.07
CA ARG A 142 -10.91 -2.08 -0.25
C ARG A 142 -11.52 -0.70 -0.53
N ALA A 143 -11.02 0.36 0.12
CA ALA A 143 -11.48 1.72 -0.12
C ALA A 143 -11.23 2.21 -1.58
N GLU A 144 -10.08 1.83 -2.16
CA GLU A 144 -9.77 2.10 -3.57
C GLU A 144 -10.73 1.34 -4.51
N VAL A 145 -11.05 0.09 -4.17
CA VAL A 145 -11.98 -0.75 -4.93
C VAL A 145 -13.38 -0.12 -4.96
N THR A 146 -13.94 0.24 -3.80
CA THR A 146 -15.27 0.86 -3.70
C THR A 146 -15.38 2.17 -4.49
N ARG A 147 -14.36 3.04 -4.39
CA ARG A 147 -14.31 4.29 -5.17
C ARG A 147 -14.29 4.03 -6.68
N SER A 148 -13.55 3.02 -7.09
CA SER A 148 -13.45 2.62 -8.50
C SER A 148 -14.77 2.11 -9.05
N TYR A 149 -15.52 1.33 -8.26
CA TYR A 149 -16.82 0.81 -8.65
C TYR A 149 -17.84 1.92 -8.92
N ALA A 150 -17.81 3.01 -8.15
CA ALA A 150 -18.68 4.16 -8.38
C ALA A 150 -18.48 4.80 -9.78
N SER A 151 -17.36 4.56 -10.44
CA SER A 151 -17.11 5.02 -11.82
C SER A 151 -17.60 4.06 -12.90
N CYS A 152 -18.04 2.84 -12.53
CA CYS A 152 -18.38 1.75 -13.45
C CYS A 152 -19.90 1.53 -13.55
N GLY A 153 -20.33 0.91 -14.62
CA GLY A 153 -21.70 0.38 -14.81
C GLY A 153 -21.73 -1.15 -14.77
N GLY A 154 -20.58 -1.81 -14.89
CA GLY A 154 -20.46 -3.26 -14.83
C GLY A 154 -19.08 -3.72 -14.41
N ALA A 155 -18.95 -5.03 -14.16
CA ALA A 155 -17.73 -5.65 -13.71
C ALA A 155 -17.50 -7.00 -14.41
N LEU A 156 -16.25 -7.28 -14.80
CA LEU A 156 -15.81 -8.61 -15.18
C LEU A 156 -15.39 -9.36 -13.92
N LEU A 157 -16.10 -10.40 -13.54
CA LEU A 157 -15.74 -11.27 -12.41
C LEU A 157 -14.77 -12.34 -12.91
N LEU A 158 -13.49 -12.15 -12.67
CA LEU A 158 -12.42 -13.02 -13.18
C LEU A 158 -12.08 -14.10 -12.16
N VAL A 159 -12.27 -15.36 -12.54
CA VAL A 159 -11.98 -16.54 -11.72
C VAL A 159 -10.95 -17.42 -12.41
N ASP A 160 -9.94 -17.89 -11.68
CA ASP A 160 -8.96 -18.85 -12.17
C ASP A 160 -9.57 -20.26 -12.28
N ALA A 161 -9.48 -20.88 -13.46
CA ALA A 161 -10.02 -22.21 -13.74
C ALA A 161 -9.41 -23.31 -12.85
N SER A 162 -8.20 -23.12 -12.35
CA SER A 162 -7.51 -24.09 -11.49
C SER A 162 -7.81 -23.92 -10.00
N GLN A 163 -7.97 -22.67 -9.55
CA GLN A 163 -8.17 -22.35 -8.14
C GLN A 163 -9.66 -22.25 -7.76
N GLY A 164 -10.51 -21.81 -8.70
CA GLY A 164 -11.92 -21.56 -8.45
C GLY A 164 -12.17 -20.27 -7.65
N ILE A 165 -13.34 -20.18 -7.01
CA ILE A 165 -13.75 -19.02 -6.22
C ILE A 165 -12.97 -18.99 -4.90
N GLN A 166 -12.45 -17.79 -4.56
CA GLN A 166 -11.65 -17.53 -3.38
C GLN A 166 -12.34 -16.48 -2.48
N ALA A 167 -11.93 -16.36 -1.20
CA ALA A 167 -12.57 -15.44 -0.24
C ALA A 167 -12.65 -13.99 -0.74
N GLN A 168 -11.56 -13.47 -1.34
CA GLN A 168 -11.56 -12.12 -1.92
C GLN A 168 -12.48 -11.99 -3.13
N THR A 169 -12.66 -13.07 -3.91
CA THR A 169 -13.63 -13.08 -5.02
C THR A 169 -15.03 -12.88 -4.48
N VAL A 170 -15.38 -13.57 -3.39
CA VAL A 170 -16.68 -13.47 -2.72
C VAL A 170 -16.91 -12.06 -2.19
N ALA A 171 -15.93 -11.53 -1.42
CA ALA A 171 -16.05 -10.20 -0.83
C ALA A 171 -16.19 -9.09 -1.89
N ASN A 172 -15.33 -9.13 -2.91
CA ASN A 172 -15.36 -8.13 -3.99
C ASN A 172 -16.60 -8.26 -4.88
N PHE A 173 -17.14 -9.48 -5.05
CA PHE A 173 -18.43 -9.69 -5.73
C PHE A 173 -19.56 -8.99 -4.99
N TYR A 174 -19.70 -9.21 -3.68
CA TYR A 174 -20.76 -8.57 -2.91
C TYR A 174 -20.63 -7.03 -2.87
N LEU A 175 -19.41 -6.50 -2.86
CA LEU A 175 -19.20 -5.07 -3.01
C LEU A 175 -19.68 -4.55 -4.37
N ALA A 176 -19.33 -5.22 -5.47
CA ALA A 176 -19.77 -4.86 -6.80
C ALA A 176 -21.30 -4.99 -6.97
N PHE A 177 -21.89 -6.02 -6.35
CA PHE A 177 -23.32 -6.24 -6.34
C PHE A 177 -24.08 -5.16 -5.54
N ALA A 178 -23.54 -4.76 -4.38
CA ALA A 178 -24.11 -3.68 -3.55
C ALA A 178 -24.11 -2.32 -4.28
N GLU A 179 -23.09 -2.06 -5.11
CA GLU A 179 -23.01 -0.88 -5.99
C GLU A 179 -23.92 -0.99 -7.24
N GLY A 180 -24.63 -2.11 -7.40
CA GLY A 180 -25.54 -2.34 -8.52
C GLY A 180 -24.85 -2.57 -9.86
N LEU A 181 -23.61 -3.01 -9.88
CA LEU A 181 -22.86 -3.30 -11.11
C LEU A 181 -23.42 -4.54 -11.81
N LYS A 182 -23.51 -4.49 -13.14
CA LYS A 182 -23.80 -5.68 -13.94
C LYS A 182 -22.59 -6.59 -14.01
N ILE A 183 -22.70 -7.82 -13.53
CA ILE A 183 -21.59 -8.77 -13.45
C ILE A 183 -21.56 -9.66 -14.70
N LEU A 184 -20.37 -9.79 -15.32
CA LEU A 184 -20.07 -10.75 -16.38
C LEU A 184 -18.99 -11.71 -15.88
N PRO A 185 -19.29 -13.01 -15.67
CA PRO A 185 -18.31 -13.97 -15.22
C PRO A 185 -17.32 -14.33 -16.33
N VAL A 186 -16.03 -14.38 -15.97
CA VAL A 186 -14.93 -14.73 -16.87
C VAL A 186 -14.04 -15.77 -16.19
N ILE A 187 -13.85 -16.92 -16.83
CA ILE A 187 -13.01 -18.00 -16.33
C ILE A 187 -11.65 -17.93 -17.05
N ASN A 188 -10.62 -17.59 -16.31
CA ASN A 188 -9.26 -17.40 -16.87
C ASN A 188 -8.39 -18.66 -16.68
N LYS A 189 -7.27 -18.69 -17.37
CA LYS A 189 -6.25 -19.75 -17.33
C LYS A 189 -6.76 -21.12 -17.78
N ILE A 190 -7.70 -21.15 -18.73
CA ILE A 190 -8.23 -22.41 -19.30
C ILE A 190 -7.17 -23.23 -20.06
N ASP A 191 -6.00 -22.65 -20.31
CA ASP A 191 -4.83 -23.29 -20.93
C ASP A 191 -4.04 -24.18 -19.97
N MET A 192 -4.28 -24.09 -18.66
CA MET A 192 -3.56 -24.87 -17.66
C MET A 192 -4.07 -26.32 -17.61
N THR A 193 -3.16 -27.27 -17.37
CA THR A 193 -3.50 -28.70 -17.22
C THR A 193 -4.36 -28.99 -15.99
N ALA A 194 -4.31 -28.13 -14.99
CA ALA A 194 -5.12 -28.20 -13.77
C ALA A 194 -6.45 -27.43 -13.87
N ALA A 195 -6.80 -26.91 -15.05
CA ALA A 195 -8.04 -26.15 -15.24
C ALA A 195 -9.26 -27.08 -15.16
N ASP A 196 -10.22 -26.73 -14.31
CA ASP A 196 -11.49 -27.42 -14.13
C ASP A 196 -12.65 -26.44 -14.32
N VAL A 197 -12.97 -26.16 -15.58
CA VAL A 197 -14.01 -25.21 -15.96
C VAL A 197 -15.41 -25.65 -15.47
N PRO A 198 -15.82 -26.94 -15.61
CA PRO A 198 -17.12 -27.39 -15.10
C PRO A 198 -17.34 -27.11 -13.61
N ARG A 199 -16.32 -27.39 -12.79
CA ARG A 199 -16.36 -27.10 -11.34
C ARG A 199 -16.54 -25.60 -11.06
N VAL A 200 -15.82 -24.74 -11.78
CA VAL A 200 -15.93 -23.28 -11.58
C VAL A 200 -17.29 -22.75 -12.00
N LEU A 201 -17.88 -23.30 -13.08
CA LEU A 201 -19.23 -22.95 -13.49
C LEU A 201 -20.27 -23.32 -12.42
N GLU A 202 -20.18 -24.50 -11.84
CA GLU A 202 -21.04 -24.94 -10.73
C GLU A 202 -20.86 -24.03 -9.49
N GLN A 203 -19.63 -23.63 -9.17
CA GLN A 203 -19.36 -22.68 -8.10
C GLN A 203 -19.98 -21.30 -8.35
N LEU A 204 -19.94 -20.79 -9.59
CA LEU A 204 -20.56 -19.51 -9.96
C LEU A 204 -22.08 -19.53 -9.80
N GLU A 205 -22.73 -20.64 -10.17
CA GLU A 205 -24.17 -20.81 -9.99
C GLU A 205 -24.56 -20.95 -8.51
N THR A 206 -23.84 -21.78 -7.76
CA THR A 206 -24.20 -22.08 -6.36
C THR A 206 -23.86 -20.96 -5.40
N THR A 207 -22.74 -20.21 -5.62
CA THR A 207 -22.27 -19.19 -4.70
C THR A 207 -22.86 -17.80 -5.00
N PHE A 208 -23.03 -17.49 -6.28
CA PHE A 208 -23.41 -16.12 -6.71
C PHE A 208 -24.74 -16.08 -7.45
N GLU A 209 -25.40 -17.20 -7.67
CA GLU A 209 -26.62 -17.31 -8.46
C GLU A 209 -26.48 -16.71 -9.88
N LEU A 210 -25.27 -16.78 -10.45
CA LEU A 210 -24.97 -16.30 -11.79
C LEU A 210 -25.25 -17.41 -12.81
N ASP A 211 -25.87 -17.03 -13.96
CA ASP A 211 -26.10 -17.97 -15.06
C ASP A 211 -24.76 -18.42 -15.68
N SER A 212 -24.39 -19.68 -15.50
CA SER A 212 -23.16 -20.28 -16.03
C SER A 212 -23.03 -20.16 -17.56
N LYS A 213 -24.15 -20.09 -18.27
CA LYS A 213 -24.16 -19.92 -19.75
C LYS A 213 -23.61 -18.59 -20.20
N THR A 214 -23.63 -17.58 -19.34
CA THR A 214 -23.04 -16.26 -19.63
C THR A 214 -21.55 -16.20 -19.40
N ALA A 215 -20.98 -17.20 -18.74
CA ALA A 215 -19.56 -17.23 -18.39
C ALA A 215 -18.69 -17.48 -19.63
N ILE A 216 -17.60 -16.72 -19.75
CA ILE A 216 -16.67 -16.80 -20.90
C ILE A 216 -15.34 -17.36 -20.42
N GLY A 217 -14.94 -18.52 -20.97
CA GLY A 217 -13.63 -19.09 -20.71
C GLY A 217 -12.54 -18.47 -21.60
N VAL A 218 -11.45 -18.00 -20.98
CA VAL A 218 -10.33 -17.33 -21.66
C VAL A 218 -8.97 -17.78 -21.13
N SER A 219 -7.92 -17.52 -21.89
CA SER A 219 -6.55 -17.47 -21.37
C SER A 219 -5.95 -16.11 -21.68
N ALA A 220 -5.83 -15.26 -20.68
CA ALA A 220 -5.18 -13.96 -20.82
C ALA A 220 -3.71 -14.10 -21.25
N LYS A 221 -3.01 -15.12 -20.77
CA LYS A 221 -1.60 -15.38 -21.08
C LYS A 221 -1.38 -15.73 -22.56
N THR A 222 -2.18 -16.63 -23.11
CA THR A 222 -2.05 -17.10 -24.50
C THR A 222 -2.85 -16.27 -25.50
N GLY A 223 -3.81 -15.48 -25.01
CA GLY A 223 -4.77 -14.72 -25.83
C GLY A 223 -5.94 -15.57 -26.31
N LEU A 224 -6.03 -16.84 -25.90
CA LEU A 224 -7.10 -17.75 -26.29
C LEU A 224 -8.45 -17.20 -25.86
N ASN A 225 -9.36 -17.06 -26.81
CA ASN A 225 -10.75 -16.59 -26.64
C ASN A 225 -10.92 -15.19 -26.00
N VAL A 226 -9.86 -14.41 -25.79
CA VAL A 226 -9.98 -13.05 -25.20
C VAL A 226 -10.73 -12.10 -26.12
N LYS A 227 -10.65 -12.29 -27.44
CA LYS A 227 -11.39 -11.47 -28.42
C LYS A 227 -12.91 -11.54 -28.24
N SER A 228 -13.47 -12.65 -27.76
CA SER A 228 -14.90 -12.80 -27.52
C SER A 228 -15.42 -11.98 -26.34
N LEU A 229 -14.53 -11.51 -25.45
CA LEU A 229 -14.92 -10.65 -24.31
C LEU A 229 -15.39 -9.27 -24.77
N LEU A 230 -14.80 -8.69 -25.81
CA LEU A 230 -15.13 -7.34 -26.24
C LEU A 230 -16.58 -7.22 -26.76
N PRO A 231 -17.10 -8.10 -27.66
CA PRO A 231 -18.51 -8.13 -27.99
C PRO A 231 -19.41 -8.33 -26.76
N ALA A 232 -19.06 -9.30 -25.89
CA ALA A 232 -19.84 -9.57 -24.70
C ALA A 232 -19.91 -8.36 -23.74
N ILE A 233 -18.83 -7.61 -23.59
CA ILE A 233 -18.82 -6.35 -22.83
C ILE A 233 -19.78 -5.34 -23.44
N VAL A 234 -19.74 -5.17 -24.76
CA VAL A 234 -20.63 -4.23 -25.48
C VAL A 234 -22.10 -4.59 -25.30
N GLU A 235 -22.43 -5.89 -25.36
CA GLU A 235 -23.82 -6.40 -25.29
C GLU A 235 -24.34 -6.45 -23.83
N THR A 236 -23.50 -6.85 -22.88
CA THR A 236 -23.93 -7.12 -21.50
C THR A 236 -23.86 -5.90 -20.60
N MET A 237 -22.81 -5.06 -20.76
CA MET A 237 -22.60 -3.91 -19.88
C MET A 237 -23.58 -2.79 -20.22
N PRO A 238 -24.22 -2.15 -19.24
CA PRO A 238 -25.11 -1.03 -19.49
C PRO A 238 -24.32 0.21 -19.95
N ALA A 239 -24.95 0.97 -20.85
CA ALA A 239 -24.47 2.32 -21.14
C ALA A 239 -24.65 3.22 -19.90
N PRO A 240 -23.73 4.15 -19.63
CA PRO A 240 -23.92 5.10 -18.54
C PRO A 240 -25.16 5.95 -18.79
N LYS A 241 -25.92 6.20 -17.72
CA LYS A 241 -27.04 7.13 -17.74
C LYS A 241 -26.48 8.55 -17.61
N GLY A 242 -27.05 9.50 -18.32
CA GLY A 242 -26.65 10.90 -18.23
C GLY A 242 -27.20 11.74 -19.38
N ASP A 243 -27.27 13.04 -19.18
CA ASP A 243 -27.78 14.00 -20.13
C ASP A 243 -26.83 15.19 -20.26
N GLU A 244 -26.30 15.39 -21.47
CA GLU A 244 -25.35 16.47 -21.76
C GLU A 244 -25.98 17.87 -21.66
N SER A 245 -27.32 17.97 -21.75
CA SER A 245 -28.06 19.23 -21.68
C SER A 245 -28.33 19.71 -20.25
N LYS A 246 -28.18 18.84 -19.26
CA LYS A 246 -28.35 19.18 -17.84
C LYS A 246 -27.17 19.95 -17.27
N PRO A 247 -27.36 20.63 -16.13
CA PRO A 247 -26.23 21.20 -15.38
C PRO A 247 -25.16 20.15 -15.08
N LEU A 248 -23.89 20.58 -15.05
CA LEU A 248 -22.76 19.70 -14.76
C LEU A 248 -22.93 19.03 -13.39
N ARG A 249 -22.83 17.71 -13.37
CA ARG A 249 -22.77 16.88 -12.16
C ARG A 249 -21.62 15.90 -12.28
N MET A 250 -20.51 16.21 -11.64
CA MET A 250 -19.23 15.55 -11.79
C MET A 250 -18.74 15.06 -10.42
N LEU A 251 -18.47 13.75 -10.30
CA LEU A 251 -17.96 13.11 -9.09
C LEU A 251 -16.44 12.99 -9.13
N LEU A 252 -15.77 13.40 -8.06
CA LEU A 252 -14.34 13.18 -7.85
C LEU A 252 -14.11 11.75 -7.36
N VAL A 253 -13.52 10.92 -8.21
CA VAL A 253 -13.25 9.50 -7.92
C VAL A 253 -11.90 9.32 -7.25
N ASP A 254 -10.86 9.98 -7.79
CA ASP A 254 -9.48 9.92 -7.26
C ASP A 254 -8.74 11.22 -7.57
N SER A 255 -7.59 11.43 -6.94
CA SER A 255 -6.73 12.57 -7.23
C SER A 255 -5.26 12.21 -6.97
N TRP A 256 -4.36 12.86 -7.73
CA TRP A 256 -2.92 12.74 -7.53
C TRP A 256 -2.24 14.09 -7.70
N TYR A 257 -1.05 14.20 -7.17
CA TYR A 257 -0.24 15.39 -7.29
C TYR A 257 0.73 15.26 -8.46
N ASP A 258 0.70 16.24 -9.36
CA ASP A 258 1.64 16.40 -10.46
C ASP A 258 2.53 17.64 -10.15
N SER A 259 3.85 17.49 -10.28
CA SER A 259 4.80 18.54 -9.94
C SER A 259 4.66 19.83 -10.78
N PHE A 260 4.08 19.71 -11.98
CA PHE A 260 3.92 20.83 -12.92
C PHE A 260 2.49 21.42 -12.89
N ARG A 261 1.49 20.57 -12.71
CA ARG A 261 0.07 20.93 -12.82
C ARG A 261 -0.63 21.08 -11.47
N GLY A 262 0.03 20.66 -10.38
CA GLY A 262 -0.57 20.60 -9.06
C GLY A 262 -1.49 19.39 -8.89
N VAL A 263 -2.65 19.56 -8.26
CA VAL A 263 -3.59 18.48 -8.04
C VAL A 263 -4.38 18.20 -9.32
N VAL A 264 -4.28 16.96 -9.82
CA VAL A 264 -5.06 16.44 -10.94
C VAL A 264 -6.16 15.55 -10.38
N CYS A 265 -7.38 15.79 -10.81
CA CYS A 265 -8.58 15.09 -10.35
C CYS A 265 -9.05 14.07 -11.40
N LEU A 266 -9.22 12.80 -11.01
CA LEU A 266 -9.92 11.81 -11.79
C LEU A 266 -11.42 11.95 -11.51
N VAL A 267 -12.21 12.18 -12.55
CA VAL A 267 -13.62 12.49 -12.40
C VAL A 267 -14.48 11.61 -13.28
N ARG A 268 -15.71 11.34 -12.81
CA ARG A 268 -16.80 10.80 -13.62
C ARG A 268 -17.86 11.85 -13.82
N LEU A 269 -18.22 12.11 -15.06
CA LEU A 269 -19.34 12.98 -15.40
C LEU A 269 -20.63 12.15 -15.46
N PHE A 270 -21.61 12.53 -14.65
CA PHE A 270 -22.95 11.94 -14.71
C PHE A 270 -23.86 12.72 -15.62
N ASP A 271 -23.90 14.05 -15.47
CA ASP A 271 -24.70 14.95 -16.32
C ASP A 271 -23.83 16.14 -16.75
N GLY A 272 -24.26 16.78 -17.85
CA GLY A 272 -23.62 17.99 -18.37
C GLY A 272 -22.33 17.74 -19.13
N THR A 273 -21.60 18.82 -19.34
CA THR A 273 -20.28 18.84 -20.01
C THR A 273 -19.34 19.77 -19.25
N VAL A 274 -18.02 19.51 -19.35
CA VAL A 274 -16.98 20.39 -18.79
C VAL A 274 -15.89 20.65 -19.82
N ARG A 275 -15.41 21.90 -19.89
CA ARG A 275 -14.39 22.39 -20.82
C ARG A 275 -13.34 23.19 -20.08
N ALA A 276 -12.17 23.33 -20.67
CA ALA A 276 -11.19 24.31 -20.20
C ALA A 276 -11.77 25.72 -20.21
N GLY A 277 -11.58 26.45 -19.13
CA GLY A 277 -12.14 27.80 -18.89
C GLY A 277 -13.45 27.84 -18.11
N ASP A 278 -14.12 26.70 -17.92
CA ASP A 278 -15.37 26.65 -17.15
C ASP A 278 -15.08 26.95 -15.66
N SER A 279 -16.02 27.67 -15.03
CA SER A 279 -15.98 27.93 -13.59
C SER A 279 -16.86 26.94 -12.87
N ILE A 280 -16.27 26.17 -11.99
CA ILE A 280 -16.95 25.12 -11.22
C ILE A 280 -16.82 25.37 -9.72
N VAL A 281 -17.72 24.77 -8.94
CA VAL A 281 -17.74 24.84 -7.49
C VAL A 281 -17.75 23.44 -6.90
N SER A 282 -17.01 23.25 -5.82
CA SER A 282 -16.96 22.06 -4.99
C SER A 282 -18.06 22.12 -3.93
N PHE A 283 -18.89 21.09 -3.82
CA PHE A 283 -19.91 21.03 -2.77
C PHE A 283 -19.29 20.82 -1.37
N ALA A 284 -18.24 20.03 -1.29
CA ALA A 284 -17.62 19.71 0.00
C ALA A 284 -16.87 20.89 0.63
N THR A 285 -16.27 21.78 -0.20
CA THR A 285 -15.45 22.90 0.29
C THR A 285 -16.07 24.26 0.05
N GLY A 286 -17.05 24.37 -0.86
CA GLY A 286 -17.60 25.65 -1.32
C GLY A 286 -16.64 26.48 -2.19
N ASN A 287 -15.46 25.98 -2.45
CA ASN A 287 -14.45 26.68 -3.23
C ASN A 287 -14.77 26.68 -4.71
N LYS A 288 -14.48 27.80 -5.38
CA LYS A 288 -14.64 27.96 -6.83
C LYS A 288 -13.31 27.77 -7.53
N TYR A 289 -13.33 27.04 -8.62
CA TYR A 289 -12.14 26.74 -9.43
C TYR A 289 -12.42 27.02 -10.90
N THR A 290 -11.37 27.40 -11.64
CA THR A 290 -11.43 27.47 -13.10
C THR A 290 -10.76 26.26 -13.69
N VAL A 291 -11.42 25.56 -14.60
CA VAL A 291 -10.87 24.39 -15.28
C VAL A 291 -9.72 24.80 -16.19
N GLY A 292 -8.52 24.25 -15.95
CA GLY A 292 -7.34 24.51 -16.76
C GLY A 292 -7.27 23.62 -17.99
N GLU A 293 -7.45 22.31 -17.80
CA GLU A 293 -7.46 21.32 -18.88
C GLU A 293 -8.35 20.14 -18.48
N VAL A 294 -8.96 19.52 -19.46
CA VAL A 294 -9.71 18.28 -19.34
C VAL A 294 -9.15 17.24 -20.32
N GLY A 295 -9.27 15.96 -19.98
CA GLY A 295 -8.79 14.91 -20.87
C GLY A 295 -9.12 13.51 -20.38
N ILE A 296 -8.69 12.51 -21.14
CA ILE A 296 -8.84 11.08 -20.83
C ILE A 296 -7.48 10.41 -20.71
N ARG A 297 -7.44 9.22 -20.13
CA ARG A 297 -6.24 8.35 -20.15
C ARG A 297 -6.37 7.31 -21.26
N TYR A 298 -5.38 7.30 -22.22
CA TYR A 298 -5.40 6.43 -23.43
C TYR A 298 -3.96 6.04 -23.86
N PRO A 299 -3.26 5.12 -23.27
CA PRO A 299 -3.13 4.83 -21.82
C PRO A 299 -2.50 6.01 -21.05
N THR A 300 -1.79 6.91 -21.76
CA THR A 300 -1.26 8.18 -21.22
C THR A 300 -2.36 9.24 -21.17
N GLN A 301 -2.09 10.35 -20.48
CA GLN A 301 -3.01 11.49 -20.47
C GLN A 301 -3.09 12.13 -21.85
N VAL A 302 -4.30 12.20 -22.40
CA VAL A 302 -4.60 12.83 -23.70
C VAL A 302 -5.61 13.97 -23.46
N PRO A 303 -5.18 15.24 -23.65
CA PRO A 303 -6.08 16.38 -23.55
C PRO A 303 -7.26 16.28 -24.52
N GLN A 304 -8.41 16.75 -24.08
CA GLN A 304 -9.64 16.83 -24.86
C GLN A 304 -10.20 18.26 -24.81
N THR A 305 -10.98 18.67 -25.78
CA THR A 305 -11.69 19.95 -25.75
C THR A 305 -12.86 19.94 -24.77
N VAL A 306 -13.49 18.80 -24.58
CA VAL A 306 -14.67 18.62 -23.74
C VAL A 306 -14.74 17.21 -23.17
N LEU A 307 -15.13 17.11 -21.90
CA LEU A 307 -15.63 15.86 -21.32
C LEU A 307 -17.16 15.96 -21.23
N ARG A 308 -17.86 14.85 -21.54
CA ARG A 308 -19.30 14.77 -21.65
C ARG A 308 -19.88 13.80 -20.63
N ALA A 309 -21.17 13.92 -20.37
CA ALA A 309 -21.91 12.97 -19.54
C ALA A 309 -21.56 11.52 -19.89
N GLY A 310 -21.39 10.68 -18.89
CA GLY A 310 -21.01 9.26 -19.01
C GLY A 310 -19.52 8.98 -19.15
N GLN A 311 -18.68 9.98 -19.39
CA GLN A 311 -17.23 9.79 -19.49
C GLN A 311 -16.55 9.80 -18.12
N VAL A 312 -15.43 9.09 -18.07
CA VAL A 312 -14.44 9.19 -16.98
C VAL A 312 -13.18 9.82 -17.57
N GLY A 313 -12.67 10.85 -16.91
CA GLY A 313 -11.52 11.59 -17.40
C GLY A 313 -10.78 12.29 -16.27
N TYR A 314 -9.78 13.08 -16.63
CA TYR A 314 -9.07 13.91 -15.67
C TYR A 314 -9.34 15.40 -15.91
N VAL A 315 -9.28 16.14 -14.82
CA VAL A 315 -9.41 17.61 -14.80
C VAL A 315 -8.33 18.17 -13.89
N PHE A 316 -7.69 19.25 -14.32
CA PHE A 316 -6.92 20.07 -13.39
C PHE A 316 -7.37 21.53 -13.48
N PHE A 317 -7.07 22.29 -12.44
CA PHE A 317 -7.57 23.65 -12.27
C PHE A 317 -6.46 24.69 -12.41
N ASN A 318 -6.80 25.88 -12.90
CA ASN A 318 -5.86 26.99 -13.02
C ASN A 318 -6.51 28.31 -12.48
N PRO A 319 -6.02 28.91 -11.37
CA PRO A 319 -4.92 28.42 -10.55
C PRO A 319 -5.24 27.08 -9.90
N GLY A 320 -4.22 26.20 -9.83
CA GLY A 320 -4.38 24.84 -9.33
C GLY A 320 -4.84 24.78 -7.87
N MET A 321 -5.44 23.66 -7.48
CA MET A 321 -5.67 23.35 -6.07
C MET A 321 -4.31 23.32 -5.37
N LYS A 322 -4.11 24.18 -4.38
CA LYS A 322 -2.82 24.33 -3.69
C LYS A 322 -2.57 23.20 -2.70
N LYS A 323 -3.64 22.67 -2.14
CA LYS A 323 -3.59 21.58 -1.18
C LYS A 323 -4.40 20.41 -1.70
N ILE A 324 -3.86 19.21 -1.57
CA ILE A 324 -4.58 18.00 -1.97
C ILE A 324 -5.85 17.79 -1.12
N GLN A 325 -5.88 18.35 0.09
CA GLN A 325 -7.04 18.35 0.97
C GLN A 325 -8.25 19.07 0.37
N ASP A 326 -8.02 20.02 -0.57
CA ASP A 326 -9.08 20.73 -1.27
C ASP A 326 -9.83 19.80 -2.28
N ALA A 327 -9.19 18.72 -2.73
CA ALA A 327 -9.79 17.72 -3.61
C ALA A 327 -10.37 16.56 -2.78
N LYS A 328 -11.42 16.78 -2.02
CA LYS A 328 -12.04 15.72 -1.18
C LYS A 328 -12.61 14.61 -2.08
N ILE A 329 -12.08 13.38 -1.93
CA ILE A 329 -12.56 12.23 -2.72
C ILE A 329 -14.04 11.98 -2.40
N GLY A 330 -14.85 11.73 -3.43
CA GLY A 330 -16.31 11.62 -3.32
C GLY A 330 -17.03 12.97 -3.38
N ASP A 331 -16.31 14.08 -3.54
CA ASP A 331 -16.91 15.39 -3.72
C ASP A 331 -17.63 15.49 -5.07
N THR A 332 -18.67 16.30 -5.09
CA THR A 332 -19.41 16.63 -6.30
C THR A 332 -19.05 18.04 -6.75
N PHE A 333 -18.73 18.18 -8.03
CA PHE A 333 -18.52 19.48 -8.66
C PHE A 333 -19.67 19.82 -9.58
N THR A 334 -20.07 21.09 -9.59
CA THR A 334 -21.07 21.64 -10.52
C THR A 334 -20.59 22.98 -11.10
N THR A 335 -21.26 23.47 -12.12
CA THR A 335 -21.02 24.80 -12.68
C THR A 335 -21.46 25.87 -11.69
N VAL A 336 -20.68 26.94 -11.53
CA VAL A 336 -21.02 28.08 -10.66
C VAL A 336 -22.37 28.66 -11.07
N GLY A 337 -23.31 28.77 -10.10
CA GLY A 337 -24.69 29.22 -10.30
C GLY A 337 -25.69 28.07 -10.55
N SER A 338 -25.24 26.82 -10.46
CA SER A 338 -26.12 25.63 -10.55
C SER A 338 -26.23 24.87 -9.24
N GLU A 339 -25.69 25.42 -8.15
CA GLU A 339 -25.59 24.76 -6.84
C GLU A 339 -26.96 24.39 -6.27
N ASP A 340 -27.99 25.24 -6.49
CA ASP A 340 -29.34 25.01 -5.99
C ASP A 340 -30.14 23.98 -6.81
N VAL A 341 -29.66 23.64 -7.99
CA VAL A 341 -30.36 22.74 -8.94
C VAL A 341 -29.77 21.33 -8.93
N VAL A 342 -28.48 21.20 -8.55
CA VAL A 342 -27.76 19.94 -8.58
C VAL A 342 -27.68 19.35 -7.18
N GLU A 343 -28.16 18.10 -7.02
CA GLU A 343 -28.04 17.35 -5.80
C GLU A 343 -26.65 16.67 -5.74
N PRO A 344 -25.84 16.91 -4.69
CA PRO A 344 -24.53 16.27 -4.55
C PRO A 344 -24.66 14.77 -4.27
N TYR A 345 -23.67 14.00 -4.69
CA TYR A 345 -23.53 12.60 -4.28
C TYR A 345 -23.19 12.49 -2.79
N PRO A 346 -23.57 11.40 -2.12
CA PRO A 346 -23.31 11.22 -0.68
C PRO A 346 -21.81 11.15 -0.34
N GLY A 347 -20.95 11.02 -1.36
CA GLY A 347 -19.51 10.88 -1.17
C GLY A 347 -19.09 9.46 -0.79
N PHE A 348 -17.85 9.33 -0.34
CA PHE A 348 -17.30 8.07 0.16
C PHE A 348 -16.92 8.22 1.63
N GLU A 349 -17.09 7.15 2.40
CA GLU A 349 -16.54 7.10 3.75
C GLU A 349 -15.01 7.18 3.71
N GLU A 350 -14.45 8.00 4.61
CA GLU A 350 -13.00 8.07 4.75
C GLU A 350 -12.50 6.77 5.39
N PRO A 351 -11.52 6.09 4.76
CA PRO A 351 -10.99 4.85 5.30
C PRO A 351 -10.27 5.12 6.63
N LYS A 352 -10.59 4.32 7.64
CA LYS A 352 -9.98 4.43 8.97
C LYS A 352 -8.71 3.58 9.03
N PRO A 353 -7.58 4.13 9.46
CA PRO A 353 -6.36 3.33 9.62
C PRO A 353 -6.54 2.31 10.75
N MET A 354 -6.10 1.07 10.48
CA MET A 354 -6.16 -0.05 11.43
C MET A 354 -4.81 -0.34 12.07
N VAL A 355 -3.71 0.02 11.41
CA VAL A 355 -2.34 -0.30 11.79
C VAL A 355 -1.52 0.97 11.90
N PHE A 356 -0.82 1.15 13.01
CA PHE A 356 0.02 2.31 13.28
C PHE A 356 1.47 1.89 13.48
N VAL A 357 2.38 2.62 12.83
CA VAL A 357 3.82 2.46 13.01
C VAL A 357 4.45 3.81 13.36
N ALA A 358 5.56 3.79 14.08
CA ALA A 358 6.41 4.95 14.14
C ALA A 358 7.56 4.80 13.15
N ALA A 359 7.87 5.86 12.43
CA ALA A 359 8.91 5.92 11.41
C ALA A 359 9.98 6.94 11.81
N PHE A 360 11.23 6.53 11.84
CA PHE A 360 12.36 7.38 12.23
C PHE A 360 13.44 7.37 11.15
N PRO A 361 14.16 8.49 10.93
CA PRO A 361 15.28 8.51 10.02
C PRO A 361 16.42 7.61 10.51
N THR A 362 17.16 6.98 9.60
CA THR A 362 18.38 6.22 9.93
C THR A 362 19.53 7.14 10.33
N ASP A 363 19.54 8.37 9.87
CA ASP A 363 20.45 9.43 10.30
C ASP A 363 19.59 10.64 10.72
N PRO A 364 19.75 11.17 11.95
CA PRO A 364 19.03 12.36 12.40
C PRO A 364 19.18 13.58 11.48
N GLY A 365 20.30 13.68 10.75
CA GLY A 365 20.53 14.74 9.77
C GLY A 365 19.60 14.68 8.55
N ASP A 366 19.06 13.52 8.24
CA ASP A 366 18.16 13.28 7.11
C ASP A 366 16.68 13.60 7.41
N TYR A 367 16.35 14.04 8.63
CA TYR A 367 14.95 14.28 9.04
C TYR A 367 14.18 15.18 8.06
N GLY A 368 14.77 16.30 7.62
CA GLY A 368 14.12 17.25 6.71
C GLY A 368 13.81 16.60 5.36
N ARG A 369 14.81 15.95 4.75
CA ARG A 369 14.67 15.26 3.46
C ARG A 369 13.65 14.13 3.53
N LEU A 370 13.71 13.32 4.57
CA LEU A 370 12.74 12.23 4.78
C LEU A 370 11.33 12.76 5.00
N SER A 371 11.17 13.89 5.70
CA SER A 371 9.89 14.57 5.87
C SER A 371 9.25 14.93 4.53
N ASP A 372 10.04 15.50 3.62
CA ASP A 372 9.55 15.90 2.29
C ASP A 372 9.13 14.66 1.47
N HIS A 373 9.91 13.60 1.50
CA HIS A 373 9.62 12.36 0.79
C HIS A 373 8.35 11.66 1.34
N ILE A 374 8.20 11.57 2.67
CA ILE A 374 6.99 11.03 3.30
C ILE A 374 5.76 11.88 2.91
N ASN A 375 5.87 13.20 2.98
CA ASN A 375 4.77 14.09 2.59
C ASN A 375 4.39 13.92 1.12
N GLN A 376 5.36 13.76 0.20
CA GLN A 376 5.09 13.50 -1.22
C GLN A 376 4.35 12.18 -1.44
N LEU A 377 4.70 11.11 -0.73
CA LEU A 377 3.97 9.85 -0.80
C LEU A 377 2.56 9.97 -0.24
N VAL A 378 2.40 10.62 0.92
CA VAL A 378 1.08 10.84 1.55
C VAL A 378 0.18 11.73 0.70
N LEU A 379 0.75 12.68 -0.06
CA LEU A 379 -0.02 13.46 -1.05
C LEU A 379 -0.71 12.57 -2.10
N ASN A 380 -0.09 11.45 -2.46
CA ASN A 380 -0.62 10.52 -3.46
C ASN A 380 -1.37 9.32 -2.86
N ASP A 381 -1.41 9.24 -1.52
CA ASP A 381 -2.09 8.15 -0.80
C ASP A 381 -2.86 8.72 0.42
N ARG A 382 -4.14 8.99 0.20
CA ARG A 382 -5.01 9.60 1.22
C ARG A 382 -5.46 8.66 2.31
N SER A 383 -5.23 7.37 2.14
CA SER A 383 -5.54 6.37 3.15
C SER A 383 -4.54 6.38 4.31
N VAL A 384 -3.41 7.08 4.12
CA VAL A 384 -2.35 7.21 5.13
C VAL A 384 -2.61 8.41 6.01
N THR A 385 -2.60 8.20 7.33
CA THR A 385 -2.61 9.28 8.31
C THR A 385 -1.20 9.55 8.83
N LEU A 386 -0.84 10.81 8.97
CA LEU A 386 0.49 11.24 9.38
C LEU A 386 0.40 12.20 10.55
N SER A 387 1.12 11.90 11.64
CA SER A 387 1.33 12.79 12.77
C SER A 387 2.80 12.79 13.19
N LYS A 388 3.25 13.88 13.82
CA LYS A 388 4.62 13.94 14.37
C LYS A 388 4.72 13.05 15.59
N ASP A 389 5.86 12.38 15.73
CA ASP A 389 6.19 11.53 16.86
C ASP A 389 7.61 11.80 17.35
N HIS A 390 7.93 11.40 18.56
CA HIS A 390 9.25 11.55 19.14
C HIS A 390 9.57 10.34 20.03
N SER A 391 10.78 9.82 19.88
CA SER A 391 11.32 8.76 20.72
C SER A 391 12.59 9.24 21.42
N GLU A 392 12.73 8.95 22.71
CA GLU A 392 13.98 9.24 23.43
C GLU A 392 15.18 8.49 22.86
N ALA A 393 14.93 7.30 22.30
CA ALA A 393 15.97 6.44 21.74
C ALA A 393 16.32 6.79 20.28
N LEU A 394 15.33 7.18 19.44
CA LEU A 394 15.47 7.37 17.99
C LEU A 394 15.32 8.82 17.54
N GLY A 395 14.95 9.73 18.44
CA GLY A 395 14.77 11.15 18.14
C GLY A 395 13.42 11.49 17.52
N ALA A 396 13.40 12.54 16.69
CA ALA A 396 12.20 13.00 16.02
C ALA A 396 11.82 12.07 14.85
N GLY A 397 10.52 11.82 14.69
CA GLY A 397 9.97 10.94 13.68
C GLY A 397 8.49 11.22 13.41
N TRP A 398 7.82 10.23 12.86
CA TRP A 398 6.40 10.30 12.49
C TRP A 398 5.65 9.07 12.96
N ARG A 399 4.41 9.27 13.38
CA ARG A 399 3.43 8.20 13.54
C ARG A 399 2.57 8.14 12.30
N ILE A 400 2.57 6.98 11.65
CA ILE A 400 1.91 6.76 10.37
C ILE A 400 0.85 5.67 10.57
N GLY A 401 -0.39 5.95 10.17
CA GLY A 401 -1.48 4.98 10.18
C GLY A 401 -1.75 4.46 8.77
N PHE A 402 -1.94 3.15 8.65
CA PHE A 402 -2.18 2.41 7.43
C PHE A 402 -3.46 1.56 7.52
N LEU A 403 -4.05 1.22 6.38
CA LEU A 403 -5.24 0.35 6.31
C LEU A 403 -4.93 -1.09 6.73
N GLY A 404 -3.71 -1.55 6.49
CA GLY A 404 -3.27 -2.91 6.83
C GLY A 404 -1.76 -3.07 6.78
N SER A 405 -1.30 -4.28 7.05
CA SER A 405 0.14 -4.59 7.09
C SER A 405 0.79 -4.59 5.69
N LEU A 406 0.07 -5.04 4.66
CA LEU A 406 0.54 -4.99 3.29
C LEU A 406 0.70 -3.53 2.83
N HIS A 407 -0.28 -2.67 3.14
CA HIS A 407 -0.22 -1.25 2.83
C HIS A 407 1.02 -0.59 3.46
N CYS A 408 1.32 -0.87 4.74
CA CYS A 408 2.53 -0.39 5.41
C CYS A 408 3.81 -0.84 4.69
N SER A 409 3.90 -2.11 4.30
CA SER A 409 5.09 -2.63 3.64
C SER A 409 5.27 -2.08 2.23
N VAL A 410 4.18 -1.87 1.48
CA VAL A 410 4.19 -1.21 0.17
C VAL A 410 4.67 0.24 0.29
N PHE A 411 4.18 0.98 1.29
CA PHE A 411 4.63 2.36 1.54
C PHE A 411 6.13 2.43 1.82
N GLN A 412 6.67 1.49 2.61
CA GLN A 412 8.11 1.41 2.90
C GLN A 412 8.92 1.12 1.63
N ASP A 413 8.48 0.18 0.78
CA ASP A 413 9.17 -0.14 -0.48
C ASP A 413 9.12 1.04 -1.45
N ARG A 414 7.99 1.73 -1.56
CA ARG A 414 7.87 2.96 -2.38
C ARG A 414 8.82 4.05 -1.90
N LEU A 415 8.91 4.28 -0.58
CA LEU A 415 9.82 5.26 -0.01
C LEU A 415 11.29 4.96 -0.40
N ARG A 416 11.64 3.68 -0.43
CA ARG A 416 12.97 3.22 -0.85
C ARG A 416 13.18 3.32 -2.36
N GLN A 417 12.21 2.89 -3.17
CA GLN A 417 12.33 2.83 -4.64
C GLN A 417 12.22 4.21 -5.29
N GLU A 418 11.21 5.00 -4.90
CA GLU A 418 10.93 6.30 -5.52
C GLU A 418 11.87 7.41 -5.02
N HIS A 419 12.31 7.34 -3.76
CA HIS A 419 13.08 8.40 -3.11
C HIS A 419 14.46 7.98 -2.59
N GLY A 420 14.81 6.69 -2.65
CA GLY A 420 16.08 6.19 -2.13
C GLY A 420 16.26 6.37 -0.62
N SER A 421 15.17 6.59 0.12
CA SER A 421 15.21 6.88 1.55
C SER A 421 15.08 5.63 2.39
N SER A 422 16.00 5.47 3.37
CA SER A 422 15.91 4.43 4.39
C SER A 422 15.22 4.97 5.64
N VAL A 423 14.35 4.17 6.22
CA VAL A 423 13.56 4.53 7.39
C VAL A 423 13.56 3.35 8.38
N ILE A 424 13.66 3.66 9.68
CA ILE A 424 13.45 2.69 10.75
C ILE A 424 11.97 2.70 11.06
N ILE A 425 11.29 1.57 10.83
CA ILE A 425 9.87 1.40 11.16
C ILE A 425 9.74 0.53 12.39
N THR A 426 8.97 0.97 13.39
CA THR A 426 8.67 0.18 14.59
C THR A 426 7.74 -0.98 14.27
N GLU A 427 7.64 -1.96 15.16
CA GLU A 427 6.63 -3.03 15.01
C GLU A 427 5.24 -2.39 14.89
N PRO A 428 4.43 -2.86 13.92
CA PRO A 428 3.07 -2.36 13.74
C PRO A 428 2.22 -2.58 15.00
N ALA A 429 1.48 -1.56 15.40
CA ALA A 429 0.59 -1.59 16.55
C ALA A 429 -0.85 -1.28 16.12
N VAL A 430 -1.81 -1.78 16.86
CA VAL A 430 -3.23 -1.43 16.72
C VAL A 430 -3.64 -0.42 17.77
N GLN A 431 -4.67 0.36 17.49
CA GLN A 431 -5.26 1.27 18.47
C GLN A 431 -5.81 0.49 19.66
N THR A 432 -5.78 1.11 20.82
CA THR A 432 -6.40 0.58 22.05
C THR A 432 -7.31 1.64 22.63
N LYS A 433 -8.56 1.29 22.92
CA LYS A 433 -9.50 2.18 23.58
C LYS A 433 -9.43 1.94 25.10
N VAL A 434 -9.33 2.99 25.86
CA VAL A 434 -9.30 2.98 27.32
C VAL A 434 -10.51 3.75 27.84
N VAL A 435 -11.26 3.12 28.72
CA VAL A 435 -12.36 3.75 29.45
C VAL A 435 -11.92 3.92 30.91
N TRP A 436 -11.72 5.15 31.29
CA TRP A 436 -11.29 5.51 32.64
C TRP A 436 -12.43 5.42 33.62
N ARG A 437 -12.10 5.43 34.93
CA ARG A 437 -13.09 5.31 36.02
C ARG A 437 -14.13 6.45 36.05
N ASP A 438 -13.77 7.61 35.57
CA ASP A 438 -14.64 8.79 35.43
C ASP A 438 -15.56 8.74 34.21
N GLY A 439 -15.44 7.68 33.40
CA GLY A 439 -16.21 7.49 32.15
C GLY A 439 -15.59 8.17 30.94
N GLU A 440 -14.44 8.83 31.07
CA GLU A 440 -13.72 9.39 29.93
C GLU A 440 -13.17 8.26 29.03
N GLU A 441 -13.38 8.38 27.71
CA GLU A 441 -12.87 7.46 26.73
C GLU A 441 -11.66 8.08 26.01
N SER A 442 -10.58 7.33 25.92
CA SER A 442 -9.40 7.73 25.16
C SER A 442 -8.95 6.61 24.22
N VAL A 443 -8.52 6.97 23.00
CA VAL A 443 -7.96 6.03 22.03
C VAL A 443 -6.46 6.25 21.95
N ILE A 444 -5.70 5.25 22.34
CA ILE A 444 -4.25 5.28 22.38
C ILE A 444 -3.70 4.60 21.10
N GLN A 445 -2.91 5.32 20.34
CA GLN A 445 -2.24 4.85 19.13
C GLN A 445 -0.76 4.53 19.37
N ASN A 446 -0.16 5.23 20.34
CA ASN A 446 1.24 5.03 20.69
C ASN A 446 1.35 4.04 21.87
N PRO A 447 1.96 2.85 21.68
CA PRO A 447 2.13 1.90 22.80
C PRO A 447 2.92 2.46 23.99
N ALA A 448 3.81 3.44 23.77
CA ALA A 448 4.57 4.06 24.86
C ALA A 448 3.67 4.86 25.83
N GLU A 449 2.57 5.44 25.33
CA GLU A 449 1.59 6.22 26.10
C GLU A 449 0.59 5.33 26.87
N PHE A 450 0.58 4.02 26.57
CA PHE A 450 -0.32 3.09 27.28
C PHE A 450 0.01 3.06 28.77
N PRO A 451 -0.98 3.15 29.67
CA PRO A 451 -0.75 3.24 31.11
C PRO A 451 -0.05 1.99 31.67
N ASP A 452 0.87 2.20 32.59
CA ASP A 452 1.56 1.10 33.26
C ASP A 452 0.61 0.34 34.19
N ALA A 453 0.63 -0.99 34.12
CA ALA A 453 -0.28 -1.87 34.88
C ALA A 453 -0.24 -1.67 36.40
N ASP A 454 0.83 -1.08 36.93
CA ASP A 454 1.01 -0.83 38.36
C ASP A 454 0.35 0.48 38.83
N THR A 455 -0.09 1.35 37.94
CA THR A 455 -0.71 2.63 38.29
C THR A 455 -2.14 2.42 38.81
N PRO A 456 -2.59 3.18 39.85
CA PRO A 456 -3.96 3.08 40.33
C PRO A 456 -4.99 3.37 39.23
N ALA A 457 -4.70 4.32 38.34
CA ALA A 457 -5.57 4.68 37.24
C ALA A 457 -5.76 3.50 36.26
N ALA A 458 -4.67 2.79 35.88
CA ALA A 458 -4.75 1.64 35.00
C ALA A 458 -5.50 0.45 35.62
N ARG A 459 -5.41 0.26 36.92
CA ARG A 459 -6.15 -0.81 37.62
C ARG A 459 -7.65 -0.58 37.68
N ALA A 460 -8.07 0.68 37.57
CA ALA A 460 -9.48 1.07 37.60
C ALA A 460 -10.05 1.30 36.19
N ALA A 461 -9.22 1.28 35.16
CA ALA A 461 -9.62 1.45 33.77
C ALA A 461 -9.99 0.12 33.12
N THR A 462 -10.87 0.19 32.13
CA THR A 462 -11.24 -0.94 31.27
C THR A 462 -10.61 -0.73 29.91
N PHE A 463 -9.97 -1.78 29.37
CA PHE A 463 -9.26 -1.74 28.10
C PHE A 463 -10.04 -2.49 27.04
N TYR A 464 -10.09 -1.92 25.82
CA TYR A 464 -10.73 -2.51 24.66
C TYR A 464 -9.74 -2.60 23.52
N GLU A 465 -9.76 -3.74 22.82
CA GLU A 465 -9.01 -3.94 21.58
C GLU A 465 -9.96 -4.12 20.40
N PRO A 466 -9.56 -3.70 19.18
CA PRO A 466 -10.37 -3.89 17.99
C PRO A 466 -10.35 -5.35 17.56
N TYR A 467 -11.49 -5.83 17.09
CA TYR A 467 -11.69 -7.16 16.53
C TYR A 467 -12.06 -7.05 15.05
N VAL A 468 -11.73 -8.07 14.29
CA VAL A 468 -12.18 -8.27 12.92
C VAL A 468 -12.95 -9.56 12.79
N LEU A 469 -13.89 -9.59 11.86
CA LEU A 469 -14.52 -10.80 11.35
C LEU A 469 -13.66 -11.29 10.17
N ALA A 470 -12.88 -12.32 10.41
CA ALA A 470 -12.00 -12.93 9.41
C ALA A 470 -12.75 -14.05 8.68
N THR A 471 -12.86 -13.94 7.36
CA THR A 471 -13.42 -14.97 6.46
C THR A 471 -12.27 -15.67 5.75
N MET A 472 -12.12 -16.95 6.00
CA MET A 472 -11.04 -17.76 5.43
C MET A 472 -11.62 -18.84 4.51
N THR A 473 -11.09 -18.97 3.30
CA THR A 473 -11.40 -20.09 2.41
C THR A 473 -10.20 -21.04 2.38
N ILE A 474 -10.44 -22.29 2.70
CA ILE A 474 -9.41 -23.32 2.83
C ILE A 474 -9.91 -24.65 2.28
N PRO A 475 -9.03 -25.54 1.75
CA PRO A 475 -9.39 -26.92 1.48
C PRO A 475 -9.72 -27.68 2.77
N GLU A 476 -10.69 -28.59 2.70
CA GLU A 476 -11.16 -29.37 3.86
C GLU A 476 -10.04 -30.14 4.59
N GLU A 477 -9.04 -30.63 3.85
CA GLU A 477 -7.88 -31.35 4.42
C GLU A 477 -7.06 -30.52 5.43
N TYR A 478 -7.14 -29.16 5.37
CA TYR A 478 -6.42 -28.26 6.27
C TYR A 478 -7.30 -27.66 7.36
N LEU A 479 -8.60 -28.02 7.43
CA LEU A 479 -9.58 -27.45 8.35
C LEU A 479 -9.10 -27.51 9.81
N GLY A 480 -8.67 -28.68 10.28
CA GLY A 480 -8.20 -28.84 11.67
C GLY A 480 -7.02 -27.93 12.02
N ARG A 481 -6.04 -27.79 11.11
CA ARG A 481 -4.88 -26.91 11.33
C ARG A 481 -5.25 -25.43 11.35
N ALA A 482 -6.22 -25.03 10.53
CA ALA A 482 -6.70 -23.65 10.51
C ALA A 482 -7.46 -23.31 11.79
N ILE A 483 -8.30 -24.23 12.29
CA ILE A 483 -9.00 -24.08 13.57
C ILE A 483 -7.99 -23.93 14.71
N GLU A 484 -7.02 -24.85 14.85
CA GLU A 484 -5.97 -24.78 15.87
C GLU A 484 -5.21 -23.44 15.82
N LEU A 485 -4.89 -22.97 14.62
CA LEU A 485 -4.21 -21.68 14.44
C LEU A 485 -5.07 -20.51 14.89
N CYS A 486 -6.36 -20.50 14.56
CA CYS A 486 -7.28 -19.43 14.95
C CYS A 486 -7.48 -19.40 16.47
N GLU A 487 -7.70 -20.55 17.11
CA GLU A 487 -7.86 -20.66 18.56
C GLU A 487 -6.59 -20.26 19.32
N ALA A 488 -5.40 -20.69 18.83
CA ALA A 488 -4.11 -20.28 19.39
C ALA A 488 -3.88 -18.78 19.32
N ASN A 489 -4.51 -18.09 18.37
CA ASN A 489 -4.48 -16.63 18.22
C ASN A 489 -5.73 -15.94 18.76
N ARG A 490 -6.43 -16.55 19.71
CA ARG A 490 -7.59 -15.97 20.41
C ARG A 490 -8.80 -15.75 19.49
N GLY A 491 -8.89 -16.49 18.40
CA GLY A 491 -10.04 -16.45 17.51
C GLY A 491 -11.25 -17.16 18.13
N GLU A 492 -12.43 -16.58 17.94
CA GLU A 492 -13.72 -17.16 18.29
C GLU A 492 -14.44 -17.55 17.02
N GLN A 493 -14.81 -18.83 16.89
CA GLN A 493 -15.51 -19.32 15.72
C GLN A 493 -16.91 -18.74 15.65
N GLU A 494 -17.30 -18.24 14.49
CA GLU A 494 -18.64 -17.74 14.19
C GLU A 494 -19.45 -18.70 13.33
N SER A 495 -18.88 -19.11 12.18
CA SER A 495 -19.52 -20.11 11.32
C SER A 495 -18.50 -20.95 10.57
N ILE A 496 -18.93 -22.15 10.15
CA ILE A 496 -18.26 -23.03 9.19
C ILE A 496 -19.26 -23.37 8.11
N GLU A 497 -18.91 -23.09 6.87
CA GLU A 497 -19.74 -23.38 5.70
C GLU A 497 -18.96 -24.29 4.75
N PHE A 498 -19.53 -25.44 4.41
CA PHE A 498 -18.93 -26.39 3.46
C PHE A 498 -19.45 -26.12 2.06
N PHE A 499 -18.54 -25.92 1.12
CA PHE A 499 -18.87 -25.74 -0.29
C PHE A 499 -18.64 -27.03 -1.09
N HIS A 500 -19.40 -27.23 -2.13
CA HIS A 500 -19.20 -28.35 -3.06
C HIS A 500 -17.77 -28.27 -3.64
N GLY A 501 -17.02 -29.39 -3.56
CA GLY A 501 -15.66 -29.49 -4.09
C GLY A 501 -14.53 -29.38 -3.07
N GLN A 502 -14.74 -29.79 -1.82
CA GLN A 502 -13.70 -29.88 -0.77
C GLN A 502 -13.15 -28.52 -0.28
N GLN A 503 -13.90 -27.44 -0.43
CA GLN A 503 -13.56 -26.14 0.15
C GLN A 503 -14.47 -25.82 1.33
N VAL A 504 -13.89 -25.15 2.34
CA VAL A 504 -14.59 -24.72 3.55
C VAL A 504 -14.36 -23.23 3.75
N ILE A 505 -15.44 -22.50 4.02
CA ILE A 505 -15.40 -21.12 4.49
C ILE A 505 -15.51 -21.12 6.01
N LEU A 506 -14.48 -20.58 6.65
CA LEU A 506 -14.42 -20.37 8.09
C LEU A 506 -14.59 -18.90 8.40
N LYS A 507 -15.52 -18.56 9.30
CA LYS A 507 -15.64 -17.21 9.84
C LYS A 507 -15.25 -17.21 11.32
N TYR A 508 -14.28 -16.37 11.64
CA TYR A 508 -13.72 -16.21 12.98
C TYR A 508 -13.67 -14.75 13.39
N ARG A 509 -14.05 -14.44 14.62
CA ARG A 509 -13.75 -13.15 15.23
C ARG A 509 -12.37 -13.20 15.87
N ILE A 510 -11.48 -12.38 15.38
CA ILE A 510 -10.06 -12.40 15.77
C ILE A 510 -9.62 -11.00 16.17
N PRO A 511 -8.82 -10.82 17.26
CA PRO A 511 -8.24 -9.53 17.58
C PRO A 511 -7.38 -9.02 16.41
N THR A 512 -7.56 -7.76 16.02
CA THR A 512 -6.81 -7.14 14.90
C THR A 512 -5.30 -7.24 15.08
N ALA A 513 -4.82 -7.22 16.33
CA ALA A 513 -3.41 -7.39 16.67
C ALA A 513 -2.82 -8.71 16.15
N GLN A 514 -3.63 -9.78 16.01
CA GLN A 514 -3.15 -11.07 15.50
C GLN A 514 -2.97 -11.07 13.99
N LEU A 515 -3.76 -10.29 13.25
CA LEU A 515 -3.54 -10.08 11.80
C LEU A 515 -2.20 -9.39 11.56
N VAL A 516 -1.91 -8.38 12.37
CA VAL A 516 -0.64 -7.64 12.34
C VAL A 516 0.55 -8.57 12.68
N ASP A 517 0.35 -9.57 13.54
CA ASP A 517 1.32 -10.60 13.92
C ASP A 517 1.49 -11.72 12.88
N ASP A 518 1.15 -11.43 11.63
CA ASP A 518 1.32 -12.32 10.48
C ASP A 518 0.50 -13.63 10.58
N LEU A 519 -0.76 -13.51 11.04
CA LEU A 519 -1.69 -14.63 11.05
C LEU A 519 -1.88 -15.22 9.64
N PHE A 520 -1.92 -14.35 8.62
CA PHE A 520 -2.12 -14.77 7.24
C PHE A 520 -0.95 -15.60 6.70
N GLY A 521 0.30 -15.18 6.97
CA GLY A 521 1.48 -15.96 6.58
C GLY A 521 1.52 -17.31 7.28
N LYS A 522 1.18 -17.36 8.56
CA LYS A 522 1.05 -18.62 9.33
C LYS A 522 -0.05 -19.53 8.76
N LEU A 523 -1.20 -18.95 8.38
CA LEU A 523 -2.31 -19.69 7.78
C LEU A 523 -1.92 -20.24 6.40
N LYS A 524 -1.28 -19.43 5.54
CA LYS A 524 -0.71 -19.90 4.27
C LYS A 524 0.31 -21.03 4.47
N GLY A 525 1.19 -20.89 5.45
CA GLY A 525 2.15 -21.95 5.78
C GLY A 525 1.48 -23.25 6.24
N ALA A 526 0.46 -23.16 7.09
CA ALA A 526 -0.29 -24.31 7.59
C ALA A 526 -1.09 -25.03 6.49
N THR A 527 -1.51 -24.30 5.45
CA THR A 527 -2.33 -24.80 4.33
C THR A 527 -1.55 -24.95 3.02
N LYS A 528 -0.22 -24.98 3.06
CA LYS A 528 0.67 -25.07 1.88
C LYS A 528 0.37 -23.99 0.80
N GLY A 529 -0.09 -22.83 1.21
CA GLY A 529 -0.38 -21.70 0.32
C GLY A 529 -1.81 -21.63 -0.20
N TYR A 530 -2.67 -22.61 0.10
CA TYR A 530 -4.04 -22.66 -0.43
C TYR A 530 -5.03 -21.75 0.31
N ALA A 531 -4.74 -21.34 1.55
CA ALA A 531 -5.66 -20.49 2.30
C ALA A 531 -5.72 -19.06 1.75
N THR A 532 -6.93 -18.53 1.69
CA THR A 532 -7.18 -17.12 1.49
C THR A 532 -7.86 -16.53 2.71
N LEU A 533 -7.64 -15.25 2.94
CA LEU A 533 -8.16 -14.50 4.07
C LEU A 533 -8.74 -13.18 3.58
N ASP A 534 -9.93 -12.87 4.02
CA ASP A 534 -10.54 -11.55 3.98
C ASP A 534 -10.99 -11.15 5.39
N TYR A 535 -11.14 -9.86 5.68
CA TYR A 535 -11.56 -9.41 7.00
C TYR A 535 -12.37 -8.12 6.96
N GLU A 536 -13.27 -7.98 7.92
CA GLU A 536 -14.10 -6.80 8.13
C GLU A 536 -13.99 -6.34 9.58
N ASP A 537 -14.20 -5.04 9.82
CA ASP A 537 -14.21 -4.51 11.20
C ASP A 537 -15.38 -5.12 11.98
N ALA A 538 -15.10 -5.69 13.14
CA ALA A 538 -16.07 -6.29 14.06
C ALA A 538 -16.19 -5.50 15.38
N GLY A 539 -15.67 -4.27 15.43
CA GLY A 539 -15.78 -3.35 16.54
C GLY A 539 -14.82 -3.64 17.71
N TRP A 540 -15.15 -3.09 18.86
CA TRP A 540 -14.30 -3.11 20.05
C TRP A 540 -14.77 -4.14 21.06
N ARG A 541 -13.83 -4.85 21.70
CA ARG A 541 -14.12 -5.79 22.80
C ARG A 541 -13.20 -5.57 23.99
N GLU A 542 -13.76 -5.75 25.18
CA GLU A 542 -13.00 -5.71 26.43
C GLU A 542 -11.92 -6.79 26.43
N SER A 543 -10.71 -6.43 26.85
CA SER A 543 -9.56 -7.32 26.86
C SER A 543 -8.55 -6.96 27.94
N ARG A 544 -7.86 -7.98 28.46
CA ARG A 544 -6.82 -7.81 29.49
C ARG A 544 -5.49 -7.43 28.85
N LEU A 545 -5.35 -6.15 28.49
CA LEU A 545 -4.18 -5.61 27.83
C LEU A 545 -3.17 -5.07 28.83
N VAL A 546 -1.90 -5.23 28.50
CA VAL A 546 -0.77 -4.71 29.27
C VAL A 546 0.33 -4.20 28.34
N LYS A 547 1.07 -3.19 28.81
CA LYS A 547 2.23 -2.67 28.11
C LYS A 547 3.44 -3.57 28.38
N LEU A 548 3.94 -4.25 27.36
CA LEU A 548 5.23 -4.95 27.37
C LEU A 548 6.30 -3.99 26.87
N GLN A 549 7.35 -3.78 27.65
CA GLN A 549 8.45 -2.89 27.32
C GLN A 549 9.81 -3.57 27.49
N LEU A 550 10.76 -3.17 26.67
CA LEU A 550 12.14 -3.63 26.78
C LEU A 550 12.94 -2.66 27.63
N LEU A 551 13.66 -3.17 28.62
CA LEU A 551 14.57 -2.39 29.46
C LEU A 551 16.02 -2.79 29.13
N VAL A 552 16.86 -1.80 28.89
CA VAL A 552 18.32 -1.99 28.73
C VAL A 552 19.02 -1.30 29.90
N ASN A 553 19.71 -2.08 30.71
CA ASN A 553 20.30 -1.63 31.98
C ASN A 553 19.31 -0.86 32.88
N LYS A 554 18.08 -1.35 32.95
CA LYS A 554 16.93 -0.80 33.72
C LYS A 554 16.30 0.47 33.09
N GLN A 555 16.79 0.97 31.97
CA GLN A 555 16.14 2.09 31.27
C GLN A 555 15.20 1.56 30.20
N PRO A 556 13.96 2.05 30.12
CA PRO A 556 13.02 1.63 29.11
C PRO A 556 13.46 2.14 27.73
N VAL A 557 13.22 1.32 26.72
CA VAL A 557 13.39 1.68 25.32
C VAL A 557 12.00 1.89 24.74
N ASP A 558 11.59 3.14 24.63
CA ASP A 558 10.25 3.55 24.22
C ASP A 558 9.86 3.10 22.82
N ALA A 559 10.82 3.10 21.89
CA ALA A 559 10.63 2.61 20.52
C ALA A 559 10.28 1.11 20.43
N ILE A 560 10.55 0.33 21.51
CA ILE A 560 10.24 -1.11 21.60
C ILE A 560 9.23 -1.32 22.73
N ALA A 561 8.12 -0.61 22.69
CA ALA A 561 6.98 -0.84 23.55
C ALA A 561 5.83 -1.40 22.72
N ARG A 562 5.08 -2.36 23.31
CA ARG A 562 3.92 -2.96 22.66
C ARG A 562 2.80 -3.24 23.64
N VAL A 563 1.57 -2.94 23.25
CA VAL A 563 0.37 -3.37 23.98
C VAL A 563 0.05 -4.80 23.57
N VAL A 564 -0.02 -5.70 24.54
CA VAL A 564 -0.24 -7.13 24.30
C VAL A 564 -1.26 -7.69 25.30
N HIS A 565 -1.95 -8.75 24.90
CA HIS A 565 -2.83 -9.46 25.82
C HIS A 565 -2.01 -10.24 26.87
N LEU A 566 -2.51 -10.28 28.10
CA LEU A 566 -1.82 -10.88 29.26
C LEU A 566 -1.33 -12.31 29.01
N SER A 567 -2.09 -13.12 28.25
CA SER A 567 -1.71 -14.51 27.93
C SER A 567 -0.47 -14.64 27.05
N GLN A 568 -0.10 -13.62 26.30
CA GLN A 568 1.02 -13.66 25.35
C GLN A 568 2.32 -13.08 25.90
N VAL A 569 2.25 -12.40 27.05
CA VAL A 569 3.36 -11.65 27.64
C VAL A 569 4.62 -12.48 27.85
N GLU A 570 4.51 -13.69 28.41
CA GLU A 570 5.66 -14.52 28.71
C GLU A 570 6.36 -15.02 27.42
N ARG A 571 5.59 -15.44 26.43
CA ARG A 571 6.11 -15.92 25.16
C ARG A 571 6.82 -14.80 24.42
N LEU A 572 6.15 -13.66 24.24
CA LEU A 572 6.72 -12.51 23.53
C LEU A 572 7.91 -11.90 24.28
N GLY A 573 7.82 -11.76 25.59
CA GLY A 573 8.91 -11.22 26.41
C GLY A 573 10.19 -12.03 26.29
N ARG A 574 10.11 -13.37 26.29
CA ARG A 574 11.27 -14.25 26.08
C ARG A 574 11.85 -14.11 24.66
N GLN A 575 10.98 -14.11 23.65
CA GLN A 575 11.40 -13.94 22.26
C GLN A 575 12.11 -12.60 22.04
N TRP A 576 11.57 -11.51 22.55
CA TRP A 576 12.17 -10.17 22.42
C TRP A 576 13.56 -10.09 23.04
N VAL A 577 13.71 -10.57 24.27
CA VAL A 577 15.00 -10.50 24.98
C VAL A 577 16.07 -11.33 24.25
N THR A 578 15.72 -12.53 23.76
CA THR A 578 16.64 -13.40 23.01
C THR A 578 17.02 -12.74 21.68
N ARG A 579 16.05 -12.29 20.89
CA ARG A 579 16.28 -11.65 19.59
C ARG A 579 17.08 -10.35 19.72
N PHE A 580 16.74 -9.50 20.70
CA PHE A 580 17.47 -8.24 20.91
C PHE A 580 18.94 -8.46 21.30
N LYS A 581 19.21 -9.50 22.11
CA LYS A 581 20.57 -9.90 22.46
C LYS A 581 21.44 -10.27 21.25
N GLU A 582 20.85 -10.85 20.20
CA GLU A 582 21.57 -11.25 18.98
C GLU A 582 22.03 -10.03 18.16
N HIS A 583 21.30 -8.92 18.24
CA HIS A 583 21.56 -7.71 17.46
C HIS A 583 22.40 -6.66 18.18
N VAL A 584 22.50 -6.73 19.52
CA VAL A 584 23.31 -5.79 20.30
C VAL A 584 24.75 -6.29 20.43
N GLN A 585 25.69 -5.46 20.03
CA GLN A 585 27.11 -5.77 20.12
C GLN A 585 27.60 -5.81 21.57
N ARG A 586 28.62 -6.63 21.82
CA ARG A 586 29.29 -6.67 23.14
C ARG A 586 29.99 -5.34 23.39
N GLN A 587 29.78 -4.79 24.60
CA GLN A 587 30.39 -3.55 25.05
C GLN A 587 31.45 -3.83 26.12
N MET A 588 32.15 -2.79 26.57
CA MET A 588 33.16 -2.90 27.62
C MET A 588 32.59 -3.23 29.00
N PHE A 589 31.29 -3.07 29.18
CA PHE A 589 30.51 -3.38 30.39
C PHE A 589 29.39 -4.39 30.09
N GLU A 590 28.81 -4.91 31.13
CA GLU A 590 27.71 -5.87 31.04
C GLU A 590 26.42 -5.14 30.62
N VAL A 591 25.76 -5.62 29.56
CA VAL A 591 24.47 -5.10 29.13
C VAL A 591 23.38 -6.08 29.56
N VAL A 592 22.49 -5.61 30.41
CA VAL A 592 21.32 -6.36 30.90
C VAL A 592 20.11 -5.98 30.11
N ILE A 593 19.52 -6.95 29.42
CA ILE A 593 18.30 -6.80 28.63
C ILE A 593 17.16 -7.48 29.38
N GLN A 594 16.05 -6.78 29.58
CA GLN A 594 14.90 -7.28 30.31
C GLN A 594 13.61 -6.93 29.58
N ALA A 595 12.69 -7.86 29.52
CA ALA A 595 11.31 -7.60 29.14
C ALA A 595 10.47 -7.43 30.43
N ALA A 596 9.71 -6.37 30.53
CA ALA A 596 8.95 -6.04 31.74
C ALA A 596 7.52 -5.57 31.43
N VAL A 597 6.61 -5.82 32.38
CA VAL A 597 5.26 -5.26 32.44
C VAL A 597 5.16 -4.47 33.74
N GLY A 598 5.13 -3.16 33.64
CA GLY A 598 5.27 -2.30 34.80
C GLY A 598 6.57 -2.62 35.58
N LYS A 599 6.44 -2.97 36.85
CA LYS A 599 7.57 -3.34 37.73
C LYS A 599 7.96 -4.82 37.65
N ARG A 600 7.13 -5.67 37.02
CA ARG A 600 7.38 -7.12 36.92
C ARG A 600 8.29 -7.44 35.73
N ILE A 601 9.44 -8.02 36.01
CA ILE A 601 10.35 -8.54 34.99
C ILE A 601 9.87 -9.92 34.55
N ILE A 602 9.62 -10.08 33.25
CA ILE A 602 9.11 -11.31 32.62
C ILE A 602 10.26 -12.19 32.13
N ALA A 603 11.24 -11.58 31.47
CA ALA A 603 12.41 -12.28 30.95
C ALA A 603 13.65 -11.41 31.08
N ARG A 604 14.82 -12.07 31.21
CA ARG A 604 16.12 -11.38 31.35
C ARG A 604 17.17 -12.15 30.60
N GLU A 605 17.96 -11.41 29.82
CA GLU A 605 19.21 -11.89 29.22
C GLU A 605 20.35 -10.92 29.52
N THR A 606 21.57 -11.42 29.43
CA THR A 606 22.76 -10.63 29.75
C THR A 606 23.81 -10.82 28.69
N ILE A 607 24.30 -9.71 28.12
CA ILE A 607 25.44 -9.70 27.21
C ILE A 607 26.71 -9.50 28.03
N LYS A 608 27.58 -10.51 28.02
CA LYS A 608 28.88 -10.46 28.74
C LYS A 608 29.77 -9.38 28.11
N PRO A 609 30.50 -8.60 28.94
CA PRO A 609 31.39 -7.56 28.43
C PRO A 609 32.53 -8.15 27.60
N PHE A 610 33.05 -7.33 26.67
CA PHE A 610 34.31 -7.69 25.99
C PHE A 610 35.44 -7.73 26.97
N ARG A 611 36.18 -8.83 27.03
CA ARG A 611 37.32 -9.00 27.93
C ARG A 611 38.55 -9.29 27.10
N LYS A 612 39.62 -8.51 27.35
CA LYS A 612 40.95 -8.85 26.85
C LYS A 612 41.47 -10.06 27.64
N ASP A 613 41.98 -11.06 26.95
CA ASP A 613 42.65 -12.16 27.62
C ASP A 613 44.03 -11.68 28.15
N VAL A 614 44.00 -11.31 29.42
CA VAL A 614 45.21 -10.81 30.11
C VAL A 614 46.17 -11.95 30.49
N LEU A 615 45.75 -13.21 30.32
CA LEU A 615 46.49 -14.40 30.66
C LEU A 615 47.19 -15.06 29.45
N ALA A 616 46.85 -14.66 28.22
CA ALA A 616 47.33 -15.29 26.98
C ALA A 616 48.86 -15.35 26.84
N LYS A 617 49.57 -14.42 27.49
CA LYS A 617 51.05 -14.36 27.46
C LYS A 617 51.72 -14.91 28.72
N LEU A 618 51.00 -15.55 29.64
CA LEU A 618 51.50 -16.05 30.90
C LEU A 618 51.62 -17.58 30.90
N HIS A 619 52.79 -18.08 31.38
CA HIS A 619 52.97 -19.52 31.61
C HIS A 619 51.98 -20.03 32.67
N ALA A 620 51.49 -21.25 32.48
CA ALA A 620 50.47 -21.86 33.33
C ALA A 620 50.84 -22.00 34.81
N SER A 621 52.19 -22.02 35.14
CA SER A 621 52.72 -22.22 36.46
C SER A 621 52.68 -21.00 37.38
N ASP A 622 52.53 -19.77 36.88
CA ASP A 622 52.59 -18.56 37.72
C ASP A 622 51.18 -18.16 38.21
N ILE A 623 50.65 -18.86 39.18
CA ILE A 623 49.34 -18.71 39.77
C ILE A 623 49.18 -17.33 40.43
N THR A 624 50.18 -16.81 41.10
CA THR A 624 50.17 -15.55 41.84
C THR A 624 50.00 -14.34 40.87
N ARG A 625 50.77 -14.36 39.77
CA ARG A 625 50.72 -13.31 38.76
C ARG A 625 49.39 -13.32 37.98
N ARG A 626 48.86 -14.52 37.68
CA ARG A 626 47.54 -14.71 37.08
C ARG A 626 46.46 -14.10 37.96
N ARG A 627 46.46 -14.39 39.27
CA ARG A 627 45.47 -13.84 40.22
C ARG A 627 45.53 -12.31 40.29
N LYS A 628 46.75 -11.74 40.39
CA LYS A 628 46.98 -10.29 40.44
C LYS A 628 46.48 -9.56 39.18
N LEU A 629 46.67 -10.13 38.00
CA LEU A 629 46.19 -9.57 36.74
C LEU A 629 44.63 -9.65 36.61
N LEU A 630 44.04 -10.74 37.06
CA LEU A 630 42.60 -10.89 37.12
C LEU A 630 41.94 -9.90 38.11
N GLU A 631 42.59 -9.66 39.27
CA GLU A 631 42.15 -8.67 40.25
C GLU A 631 42.22 -7.24 39.70
N LYS A 632 43.32 -6.86 39.01
CA LYS A 632 43.44 -5.57 38.32
C LYS A 632 42.36 -5.40 37.23
N GLN A 633 42.09 -6.46 36.47
CA GLN A 633 41.02 -6.43 35.48
C GLN A 633 39.62 -6.25 36.12
N LYS A 634 39.40 -6.90 37.29
CA LYS A 634 38.15 -6.76 38.06
C LYS A 634 37.99 -5.35 38.66
N GLU A 635 39.08 -4.74 39.15
CA GLU A 635 39.05 -3.34 39.63
C GLU A 635 38.79 -2.34 38.49
N GLY A 636 39.49 -2.52 37.35
CA GLY A 636 39.27 -1.71 36.16
C GLY A 636 37.81 -1.76 35.69
N ARG A 637 37.21 -2.96 35.72
CA ARG A 637 35.79 -3.15 35.45
C ARG A 637 34.90 -2.36 36.43
N LYS A 638 35.14 -2.45 37.75
CA LYS A 638 34.37 -1.70 38.75
C LYS A 638 34.44 -0.20 38.50
N ARG A 639 35.61 0.34 38.14
CA ARG A 639 35.79 1.77 37.81
C ARG A 639 35.05 2.18 36.54
N LEU A 640 35.05 1.33 35.50
CA LEU A 640 34.30 1.57 34.28
C LEU A 640 32.80 1.54 34.53
N THR A 641 32.30 0.55 35.30
CA THR A 641 30.89 0.46 35.65
C THR A 641 30.41 1.65 36.47
N SER A 642 31.24 2.19 37.37
CA SER A 642 30.91 3.36 38.18
C SER A 642 30.95 4.69 37.40
N ARG A 643 31.71 4.76 36.29
CA ARG A 643 31.78 5.96 35.42
C ARG A 643 30.80 5.94 34.29
N SER A 644 30.35 4.76 33.84
CA SER A 644 29.39 4.55 32.75
C SER A 644 27.95 4.41 33.26
N ILE A 645 27.60 5.11 34.33
CA ILE A 645 26.24 5.11 34.84
C ILE A 645 25.39 5.86 33.83
N GLY A 646 24.59 5.10 33.07
CA GLY A 646 23.38 5.61 32.44
C GLY A 646 23.20 5.33 30.96
N ASN A 647 24.17 5.50 30.07
CA ASN A 647 23.86 5.41 28.65
C ASN A 647 24.55 4.23 27.96
N VAL A 648 23.79 3.16 27.74
CA VAL A 648 24.10 2.19 26.69
C VAL A 648 23.75 2.86 25.37
N VAL A 649 24.75 3.21 24.58
CA VAL A 649 24.52 3.67 23.21
C VAL A 649 24.17 2.43 22.39
N ILE A 650 22.91 2.31 22.02
CA ILE A 650 22.45 1.29 21.08
C ILE A 650 22.57 1.92 19.70
N GLU A 651 23.38 1.32 18.83
CA GLU A 651 23.53 1.79 17.45
C GLU A 651 22.18 1.69 16.72
N GLN A 652 21.86 2.67 15.90
CA GLN A 652 20.60 2.68 15.13
C GLN A 652 20.47 1.45 14.23
N GLU A 653 21.57 0.93 13.71
CA GLU A 653 21.59 -0.33 12.96
C GLU A 653 21.10 -1.53 13.78
N ALA A 654 21.37 -1.57 15.09
CA ALA A 654 20.87 -2.63 15.96
C ALA A 654 19.36 -2.57 16.13
N PHE A 655 18.77 -1.36 16.20
CA PHE A 655 17.32 -1.16 16.16
C PHE A 655 16.74 -1.60 14.82
N GLN A 656 17.36 -1.18 13.72
CA GLN A 656 16.90 -1.54 12.38
C GLN A 656 16.89 -3.06 12.18
N ARG A 657 17.96 -3.75 12.55
CA ARG A 657 18.07 -5.22 12.48
C ARG A 657 17.08 -5.95 13.41
N PHE A 658 16.83 -5.38 14.58
CA PHE A 658 15.85 -5.95 15.52
C PHE A 658 14.42 -5.76 15.01
N LEU A 659 14.08 -4.60 14.44
CA LEU A 659 12.74 -4.26 13.97
C LEU A 659 12.46 -4.81 12.56
N SER A 660 13.48 -5.03 11.73
CA SER A 660 13.33 -5.78 10.48
C SER A 660 13.09 -7.26 10.78
N LYS A 661 11.94 -7.79 10.33
CA LYS A 661 11.57 -9.22 10.50
C LYS A 661 12.44 -10.15 9.67
#